data_bf35f630d1bc2d2c0c7d8cd4936e5345
#
_entry.id   bf35f630d1bc2d2c0c7d8cd4936e5345
#
_cell.length_a   1.000
_cell.length_b   1.000
_cell.length_c   1.000
_cell.angle_alpha   90.00
_cell.angle_beta   90.00
_cell.angle_gamma   90.00
#
_symmetry.space_group_name_H-M   'P 1'
#
loop_
_entity.id
_entity.type
_entity.pdbx_description
1 polymer ?
#
loop_
_entity_poly.entity_id
_entity_poly.type
_entity_poly.pdbx_seq_one_letter_code
_entity_poly.pdbx_strand_id
1 'polypeptide(L)'
;MSGIPNLKDLVFRDTPFANLMNKRIYNVLLIATKYDSFMLEDDGRVDEQIFNEYTSLSLRYPPRFTQVTTEEEALNELKNRNFELIICMPNMDNRDIFAAASEIKVHYPNIPIVVLTPFSKEVSKRIANEDLSAIDYVFSWLGNSELLLAIIKLIEDKMNAPDDTASVGVQIILLVEDSIRFYSSALPHLYKFVLEQSQMFAKEALNDHQRTLRMRGRPKIKLARNYEEAVRIFDQYRDNMLGIISDMSFMHNGVKDPYAGYKFGQYVRKTGLIIPFVLESSEASNHVYAKELNASFIDKNSKSYPQDLKKKIMQRFGFGDFVILNPHTKEEIMRIKDLKDLQKKVFQIPDDSLVYHLSRNHFSRFFYSRAMFPPAEVLKHVDVSDYKDMDEARKLIFDLIVQYRRMKNTGVVAVYQKDRFDEYSNFARIGDGSLGGKGRGLAFIGAMVKRYPKLESDNFAVNIPKTVVICTDIFDEFMETNELYPVALGDADDETILRYFLRASLPSRLIEDLMAFFDVVKSPIAVRSSSLLEDSHYQPFAGIYSTYMVPKIEEKYDMLRTVSDAIKAVYASVFYKDSKAYMTATSNLIDQEKMAIVLQEVVGSRYNDHFYPTMSGVARSLNFYPIGNEKAEDGIANIALGLGKYIVDGGQTLRFSPRHPHSILQMSTMDFALRETQTRFYALDLKNMAEAFSVDDAFNLVKLGLKDADAEGSLKYIVSTYDPYDQIIRDGYYPGGRKILSFVNILQHDVFPLADTLDQILRIGQQEMGRPVEIEFAVNMDPSDHTRATFYLLQIRPIVDNKEIMDEDLSLVKNEETILSSTSVLGHGIVGDVQDIIYVKTGAFNSSNNQLIAYEIEKMNRSFTNQEKGYVLVGPGRWGSSDSWLGIPVKWPHISNARVIVECGLENYRVDPSQGTHFFQNLTSFGVGYFTVNPFKGDGWFDEAFLNAQPAVEETEYLRHVRFDAPITIKMDGKKSLGVVLKP
;
A
#
# COMPACT_ATOMS: atom_id res chain seq x y z
N MET A 1 29.89 -17.79 17.42
CA MET A 1 28.75 -17.87 18.34
C MET A 1 27.57 -18.34 17.52
N SER A 2 27.34 -19.65 17.53
CA SER A 2 26.20 -20.30 16.88
C SER A 2 25.07 -20.29 17.93
N GLY A 3 24.17 -19.36 17.82
CA GLY A 3 22.94 -19.37 18.60
C GLY A 3 21.78 -19.37 17.64
N ILE A 4 20.73 -20.10 17.97
CA ILE A 4 19.43 -20.04 17.26
C ILE A 4 19.10 -18.56 17.06
N PRO A 5 18.92 -18.06 15.83
CA PRO A 5 18.57 -16.67 15.62
C PRO A 5 17.26 -16.37 16.35
N ASN A 6 17.28 -15.43 17.29
CA ASN A 6 16.05 -15.00 17.92
C ASN A 6 15.22 -14.29 16.84
N LEU A 7 14.10 -14.89 16.47
CA LEU A 7 13.21 -14.37 15.41
C LEU A 7 12.70 -12.95 15.68
N LYS A 8 12.66 -12.52 16.95
CA LYS A 8 12.33 -11.14 17.31
C LYS A 8 13.38 -10.12 16.86
N ASP A 9 14.63 -10.56 16.70
CA ASP A 9 15.74 -9.72 16.28
C ASP A 9 15.91 -9.73 14.73
N LEU A 10 15.21 -10.62 14.03
CA LEU A 10 15.23 -10.73 12.57
C LEU A 10 14.23 -9.78 11.91
N VAL A 11 14.61 -8.53 11.79
CA VAL A 11 13.87 -7.57 10.95
C VAL A 11 14.21 -7.84 9.48
N PHE A 12 13.35 -8.54 8.76
CA PHE A 12 13.50 -8.67 7.31
C PHE A 12 13.38 -7.33 6.64
N ARG A 13 14.44 -6.92 5.95
CA ARG A 13 14.39 -5.79 5.04
C ARG A 13 13.85 -6.24 3.70
N ASP A 14 13.03 -5.41 3.08
CA ASP A 14 12.55 -5.68 1.72
C ASP A 14 13.74 -5.71 0.75
N THR A 15 13.75 -6.69 -0.14
CA THR A 15 14.79 -6.82 -1.15
C THR A 15 14.70 -5.65 -2.12
N PRO A 16 15.76 -4.84 -2.30
CA PRO A 16 15.72 -3.68 -3.19
C PRO A 16 15.85 -4.09 -4.65
N PHE A 17 14.88 -4.87 -5.16
CA PHE A 17 14.87 -5.36 -6.54
C PHE A 17 15.00 -4.25 -7.60
N ALA A 18 14.58 -3.02 -7.26
CA ALA A 18 14.73 -1.88 -8.15
C ALA A 18 16.19 -1.57 -8.46
N ASN A 19 17.10 -1.86 -7.52
CA ASN A 19 18.52 -1.61 -7.63
C ASN A 19 19.30 -2.74 -8.33
N LEU A 20 18.63 -3.85 -8.66
CA LEU A 20 19.24 -4.95 -9.37
C LEU A 20 19.18 -4.75 -10.88
N MET A 21 20.13 -5.36 -11.60
CA MET A 21 20.21 -5.27 -13.07
C MET A 21 20.22 -3.83 -13.58
N ASN A 22 21.01 -2.97 -12.96
CA ASN A 22 21.09 -1.56 -13.32
C ASN A 22 21.83 -1.33 -14.65
N LYS A 23 22.80 -2.19 -14.95
CA LYS A 23 23.57 -2.13 -16.20
C LYS A 23 22.86 -3.00 -17.24
N ARG A 24 22.35 -2.38 -18.28
CA ARG A 24 21.60 -3.04 -19.36
C ARG A 24 22.16 -2.70 -20.70
N ILE A 25 21.89 -3.57 -21.67
CA ILE A 25 22.19 -3.36 -23.07
C ILE A 25 20.96 -2.76 -23.73
N TYR A 26 21.06 -1.51 -24.17
CA TYR A 26 20.01 -0.81 -24.89
C TYR A 26 20.31 -0.73 -26.38
N ASN A 27 21.60 -0.61 -26.76
CA ASN A 27 22.02 -0.48 -28.14
C ASN A 27 23.13 -1.48 -28.45
N VAL A 28 22.93 -2.24 -29.51
CA VAL A 28 23.88 -3.21 -30.02
C VAL A 28 24.34 -2.73 -31.38
N LEU A 29 25.68 -2.63 -31.56
CA LEU A 29 26.28 -2.37 -32.87
C LEU A 29 26.56 -3.73 -33.52
N LEU A 30 25.90 -4.02 -34.62
CA LEU A 30 26.11 -5.23 -35.43
C LEU A 30 27.01 -4.90 -36.64
N ILE A 31 28.24 -5.44 -36.66
CA ILE A 31 29.18 -5.28 -37.76
C ILE A 31 29.13 -6.57 -38.60
N ALA A 32 28.43 -6.51 -39.75
CA ALA A 32 28.18 -7.66 -40.58
C ALA A 32 27.98 -7.23 -42.04
N THR A 33 28.40 -8.11 -42.99
CA THR A 33 28.03 -7.90 -44.41
C THR A 33 26.51 -7.89 -44.57
N LYS A 34 26.00 -7.32 -45.65
CA LYS A 34 24.56 -7.36 -45.96
C LYS A 34 24.05 -8.80 -46.07
N TYR A 35 24.88 -9.72 -46.54
CA TYR A 35 24.53 -11.12 -46.69
C TYR A 35 24.47 -11.80 -45.29
N ASP A 36 25.49 -11.61 -44.45
CA ASP A 36 25.52 -12.22 -43.12
C ASP A 36 24.38 -11.64 -42.22
N SER A 37 24.07 -10.37 -42.35
CA SER A 37 22.92 -9.77 -41.69
C SER A 37 21.60 -10.37 -42.17
N PHE A 38 21.45 -10.54 -43.47
CA PHE A 38 20.29 -11.21 -44.05
C PHE A 38 20.12 -12.66 -43.52
N MET A 39 21.23 -13.37 -43.31
CA MET A 39 21.20 -14.69 -42.66
C MET A 39 20.69 -14.68 -41.22
N LEU A 40 20.86 -13.56 -40.50
CA LEU A 40 20.29 -13.39 -39.17
C LEU A 40 18.79 -13.02 -39.24
N GLU A 41 18.32 -12.54 -40.37
CA GLU A 41 16.96 -12.00 -40.60
C GLU A 41 16.05 -13.02 -41.35
N ASP A 42 16.49 -14.27 -41.50
CA ASP A 42 15.76 -15.30 -42.28
C ASP A 42 14.32 -15.53 -41.79
N ASP A 43 14.06 -15.35 -40.47
CA ASP A 43 12.73 -15.43 -39.84
C ASP A 43 12.12 -14.06 -39.47
N GLY A 44 12.61 -12.96 -40.07
CA GLY A 44 12.20 -11.61 -39.76
C GLY A 44 13.34 -10.72 -39.27
N ARG A 45 13.12 -9.41 -39.15
CA ARG A 45 14.14 -8.47 -38.70
C ARG A 45 14.66 -8.83 -37.31
N VAL A 46 15.98 -8.71 -37.09
CA VAL A 46 16.61 -9.01 -35.79
C VAL A 46 15.90 -8.27 -34.62
N ASP A 47 15.53 -7.01 -34.82
CA ASP A 47 14.79 -6.25 -33.82
C ASP A 47 13.44 -6.88 -33.47
N GLU A 48 12.70 -7.39 -34.46
CA GLU A 48 11.41 -8.04 -34.26
C GLU A 48 11.53 -9.40 -33.56
N GLN A 49 12.54 -10.19 -33.96
CA GLN A 49 12.82 -11.46 -33.30
C GLN A 49 13.17 -11.28 -31.83
N ILE A 50 14.07 -10.34 -31.51
CA ILE A 50 14.43 -10.01 -30.14
C ILE A 50 13.24 -9.44 -29.37
N PHE A 51 12.42 -8.58 -29.99
CA PHE A 51 11.20 -8.05 -29.39
C PHE A 51 10.24 -9.19 -29.02
N ASN A 52 10.04 -10.15 -29.90
CA ASN A 52 9.18 -11.31 -29.66
C ASN A 52 9.71 -12.18 -28.51
N GLU A 53 11.02 -12.45 -28.46
CA GLU A 53 11.64 -13.17 -27.35
C GLU A 53 11.48 -12.44 -26.01
N TYR A 54 11.68 -11.10 -25.98
CA TYR A 54 11.50 -10.30 -24.81
C TYR A 54 10.03 -10.30 -24.34
N THR A 55 9.09 -10.22 -25.27
CA THR A 55 7.65 -10.24 -24.98
C THR A 55 7.22 -11.60 -24.42
N SER A 56 7.66 -12.71 -25.05
CA SER A 56 7.32 -14.07 -24.62
C SER A 56 7.78 -14.35 -23.18
N LEU A 57 8.93 -13.80 -22.80
CA LEU A 57 9.54 -13.94 -21.48
C LEU A 57 9.17 -12.80 -20.50
N SER A 58 8.24 -11.91 -20.90
CA SER A 58 7.83 -10.75 -20.09
C SER A 58 9.01 -9.86 -19.69
N LEU A 59 10.03 -9.75 -20.52
CA LEU A 59 11.17 -8.87 -20.34
C LEU A 59 10.84 -7.47 -20.87
N ARG A 60 11.44 -6.45 -20.27
CA ARG A 60 11.26 -5.05 -20.71
C ARG A 60 12.53 -4.55 -21.38
N TYR A 61 12.36 -3.56 -22.26
CA TYR A 61 13.44 -2.85 -22.93
C TYR A 61 14.30 -3.77 -23.82
N PRO A 62 13.73 -4.32 -24.91
CA PRO A 62 14.50 -5.01 -25.92
C PRO A 62 15.55 -4.07 -26.51
N PRO A 63 16.80 -4.49 -26.71
CA PRO A 63 17.85 -3.67 -27.28
C PRO A 63 17.57 -3.35 -28.76
N ARG A 64 18.08 -2.22 -29.19
CA ARG A 64 18.05 -1.79 -30.59
C ARG A 64 19.33 -2.20 -31.28
N PHE A 65 19.21 -2.72 -32.50
CA PHE A 65 20.34 -3.09 -33.31
C PHE A 65 20.62 -2.01 -34.36
N THR A 66 21.88 -1.57 -34.45
CA THR A 66 22.36 -0.71 -35.51
C THR A 66 23.36 -1.51 -36.33
N GLN A 67 23.04 -1.72 -37.59
CA GLN A 67 23.89 -2.46 -38.52
C GLN A 67 24.82 -1.56 -39.27
N VAL A 68 26.09 -1.97 -39.40
CA VAL A 68 27.13 -1.36 -40.21
C VAL A 68 27.92 -2.47 -40.97
N THR A 69 28.50 -2.12 -42.11
CA THR A 69 29.17 -3.07 -42.96
C THR A 69 30.69 -2.96 -42.93
N THR A 70 31.21 -1.80 -42.51
CA THR A 70 32.65 -1.51 -42.47
C THR A 70 33.07 -1.04 -41.07
N GLU A 71 34.39 -1.17 -40.81
CA GLU A 71 35.01 -0.63 -39.61
C GLU A 71 34.90 0.88 -39.48
N GLU A 72 35.04 1.59 -40.60
CA GLU A 72 34.94 3.06 -40.63
C GLU A 72 33.51 3.53 -40.26
N GLU A 73 32.48 2.84 -40.80
CA GLU A 73 31.08 3.07 -40.35
C GLU A 73 30.87 2.78 -38.86
N ALA A 74 31.51 1.69 -38.40
CA ALA A 74 31.41 1.33 -36.96
C ALA A 74 32.02 2.41 -36.07
N LEU A 75 33.23 2.85 -36.37
CA LEU A 75 33.89 3.91 -35.63
C LEU A 75 33.13 5.26 -35.70
N ASN A 76 32.48 5.56 -36.84
CA ASN A 76 31.66 6.73 -36.99
C ASN A 76 30.38 6.64 -36.13
N GLU A 77 29.68 5.50 -36.14
CA GLU A 77 28.51 5.28 -35.28
C GLU A 77 28.88 5.33 -33.77
N LEU A 78 30.02 4.76 -33.38
CA LEU A 78 30.54 4.80 -32.00
C LEU A 78 30.89 6.22 -31.53
N LYS A 79 31.25 7.14 -32.44
CA LYS A 79 31.45 8.56 -32.11
C LYS A 79 30.12 9.30 -31.87
N ASN A 80 29.07 8.91 -32.57
CA ASN A 80 27.78 9.62 -32.58
C ASN A 80 26.77 9.08 -31.58
N ARG A 81 26.91 7.83 -31.18
CA ARG A 81 25.95 7.13 -30.29
C ARG A 81 26.65 6.24 -29.28
N ASN A 82 26.01 6.00 -28.15
CA ASN A 82 26.48 5.05 -27.16
C ASN A 82 25.97 3.65 -27.49
N PHE A 83 26.87 2.70 -27.46
CA PHE A 83 26.59 1.27 -27.59
C PHE A 83 27.14 0.52 -26.36
N GLU A 84 26.40 -0.45 -25.87
CA GLU A 84 26.79 -1.26 -24.73
C GLU A 84 27.31 -2.65 -25.14
N LEU A 85 27.16 -3.02 -26.40
CA LEU A 85 27.64 -4.29 -26.97
C LEU A 85 27.93 -4.13 -28.43
N ILE A 86 29.03 -4.73 -28.90
CA ILE A 86 29.38 -4.87 -30.32
C ILE A 86 29.33 -6.38 -30.67
N ILE A 87 28.58 -6.73 -31.70
CA ILE A 87 28.54 -8.07 -32.29
C ILE A 87 29.16 -7.99 -33.67
N CYS A 88 30.20 -8.79 -33.92
CA CYS A 88 30.92 -8.81 -35.17
C CYS A 88 30.75 -10.16 -35.87
N MET A 89 30.57 -10.15 -37.20
CA MET A 89 30.59 -11.36 -38.03
C MET A 89 31.88 -11.40 -38.86
N PRO A 90 32.48 -12.61 -39.11
CA PRO A 90 33.86 -12.73 -39.61
C PRO A 90 34.13 -12.19 -41.01
N ASN A 91 33.15 -12.05 -41.88
CA ASN A 91 33.31 -11.61 -43.26
C ASN A 91 33.07 -10.08 -43.34
N MET A 92 34.12 -9.32 -43.20
CA MET A 92 34.11 -7.89 -43.53
C MET A 92 34.81 -7.69 -44.87
N ASP A 93 34.38 -6.70 -45.67
CA ASP A 93 35.01 -6.34 -46.94
C ASP A 93 36.53 -6.15 -46.76
N ASN A 94 37.32 -7.14 -47.17
CA ASN A 94 38.79 -7.14 -47.26
C ASN A 94 39.60 -6.89 -45.98
N ARG A 95 39.02 -6.84 -44.77
CA ARG A 95 39.76 -6.69 -43.50
C ARG A 95 39.50 -7.85 -42.52
N ASP A 96 40.51 -8.08 -41.68
CA ASP A 96 40.43 -9.06 -40.62
C ASP A 96 39.63 -8.53 -39.44
N ILE A 97 38.57 -9.25 -39.03
CA ILE A 97 37.73 -8.86 -37.92
C ILE A 97 38.47 -8.76 -36.59
N PHE A 98 39.54 -9.57 -36.41
CA PHE A 98 40.34 -9.54 -35.17
C PHE A 98 41.16 -8.27 -35.08
N ALA A 99 41.69 -7.77 -36.21
CA ALA A 99 42.39 -6.50 -36.30
C ALA A 99 41.41 -5.33 -36.01
N ALA A 100 40.24 -5.35 -36.63
CA ALA A 100 39.21 -4.35 -36.44
C ALA A 100 38.72 -4.31 -34.96
N ALA A 101 38.50 -5.47 -34.35
CA ALA A 101 38.13 -5.54 -32.92
C ALA A 101 39.23 -4.95 -32.02
N SER A 102 40.50 -5.19 -32.35
CA SER A 102 41.62 -4.62 -31.61
C SER A 102 41.68 -3.10 -31.74
N GLU A 103 41.46 -2.54 -32.94
CA GLU A 103 41.40 -1.09 -33.18
C GLU A 103 40.23 -0.43 -32.43
N ILE A 104 39.03 -1.06 -32.47
CA ILE A 104 37.87 -0.59 -31.72
C ILE A 104 38.20 -0.58 -30.21
N LYS A 105 38.84 -1.64 -29.68
CA LYS A 105 39.19 -1.73 -28.24
C LYS A 105 40.20 -0.67 -27.80
N VAL A 106 41.09 -0.22 -28.68
CA VAL A 106 42.00 0.89 -28.40
C VAL A 106 41.24 2.19 -28.09
N HIS A 107 40.16 2.45 -28.82
CA HIS A 107 39.35 3.66 -28.64
C HIS A 107 38.19 3.49 -27.62
N TYR A 108 37.64 2.27 -27.49
CA TYR A 108 36.52 1.94 -26.66
C TYR A 108 36.78 0.66 -25.82
N PRO A 109 37.73 0.71 -24.86
CA PRO A 109 38.19 -0.47 -24.14
C PRO A 109 37.12 -1.17 -23.29
N ASN A 110 36.09 -0.45 -22.87
CA ASN A 110 35.06 -0.96 -21.96
C ASN A 110 33.85 -1.58 -22.68
N ILE A 111 33.72 -1.42 -23.99
CA ILE A 111 32.60 -2.00 -24.73
C ILE A 111 32.91 -3.47 -25.00
N PRO A 112 32.09 -4.45 -24.56
CA PRO A 112 32.30 -5.85 -24.87
C PRO A 112 32.12 -6.10 -26.36
N ILE A 113 33.07 -6.90 -26.93
CA ILE A 113 33.05 -7.33 -28.33
C ILE A 113 32.82 -8.82 -28.39
N VAL A 114 31.80 -9.25 -29.12
CA VAL A 114 31.42 -10.64 -29.35
C VAL A 114 31.53 -10.95 -30.83
N VAL A 115 32.23 -12.04 -31.14
CA VAL A 115 32.28 -12.53 -32.51
C VAL A 115 31.23 -13.61 -32.67
N LEU A 116 30.40 -13.46 -33.71
CA LEU A 116 29.37 -14.42 -34.09
C LEU A 116 29.76 -15.05 -35.45
N THR A 117 30.06 -16.34 -35.44
CA THR A 117 30.57 -16.99 -36.63
C THR A 117 29.75 -18.20 -37.05
N PRO A 118 29.54 -18.45 -38.37
CA PRO A 118 29.06 -19.75 -38.82
C PRO A 118 30.10 -20.79 -38.48
N PHE A 119 29.66 -21.96 -37.92
CA PHE A 119 30.60 -23.01 -37.50
C PHE A 119 31.21 -23.67 -38.72
N SER A 120 32.51 -23.48 -38.94
CA SER A 120 33.31 -24.21 -39.88
C SER A 120 34.63 -24.67 -39.26
N LYS A 121 35.19 -25.76 -39.76
CA LYS A 121 36.52 -26.24 -39.31
C LYS A 121 37.63 -25.22 -39.55
N GLU A 122 37.52 -24.42 -40.59
CA GLU A 122 38.50 -23.39 -40.95
C GLU A 122 38.45 -22.23 -39.95
N VAL A 123 37.26 -21.77 -39.58
CA VAL A 123 37.08 -20.71 -38.58
C VAL A 123 37.60 -21.20 -37.22
N SER A 124 37.33 -22.43 -36.83
CA SER A 124 37.86 -22.97 -35.55
C SER A 124 39.40 -23.06 -35.54
N LYS A 125 40.04 -23.42 -36.66
CA LYS A 125 41.48 -23.42 -36.78
C LYS A 125 42.06 -22.00 -36.76
N ARG A 126 41.40 -21.07 -37.38
CA ARG A 126 41.80 -19.66 -37.41
C ARG A 126 41.69 -19.06 -35.99
N ILE A 127 40.57 -19.23 -35.31
CA ILE A 127 40.36 -18.74 -33.93
C ILE A 127 41.43 -19.31 -32.97
N ALA A 128 41.89 -20.56 -33.17
CA ALA A 128 42.94 -21.17 -32.34
C ALA A 128 44.32 -20.51 -32.51
N ASN A 129 44.56 -19.79 -33.63
CA ASN A 129 45.85 -19.19 -33.98
C ASN A 129 45.85 -17.66 -33.89
N GLU A 130 44.71 -17.01 -33.64
CA GLU A 130 44.55 -15.56 -33.59
C GLU A 130 44.68 -15.01 -32.16
N ASP A 131 45.04 -13.74 -32.01
CA ASP A 131 44.98 -13.03 -30.74
C ASP A 131 43.53 -12.62 -30.41
N LEU A 132 42.96 -13.28 -29.43
CA LEU A 132 41.59 -13.05 -28.97
C LEU A 132 41.51 -12.02 -27.80
N SER A 133 42.58 -11.33 -27.50
CA SER A 133 42.65 -10.41 -26.32
C SER A 133 41.61 -9.27 -26.39
N ALA A 134 41.25 -8.83 -27.60
CA ALA A 134 40.24 -7.81 -27.83
C ALA A 134 38.80 -8.35 -27.84
N ILE A 135 38.60 -9.67 -27.82
CA ILE A 135 37.29 -10.32 -27.97
C ILE A 135 36.87 -10.95 -26.66
N ASP A 136 35.71 -10.53 -26.15
CA ASP A 136 35.16 -11.06 -24.89
C ASP A 136 34.67 -12.52 -25.08
N TYR A 137 33.89 -12.78 -26.13
CA TYR A 137 33.37 -14.12 -26.45
C TYR A 137 33.29 -14.36 -27.94
N VAL A 138 33.37 -15.63 -28.32
CA VAL A 138 33.13 -16.11 -29.69
C VAL A 138 31.95 -17.07 -29.62
N PHE A 139 30.94 -16.92 -30.47
CA PHE A 139 29.77 -17.80 -30.55
C PHE A 139 29.62 -18.38 -31.97
N SER A 140 29.05 -19.59 -32.03
CA SER A 140 28.68 -20.22 -33.27
C SER A 140 27.20 -19.97 -33.56
N TRP A 141 26.91 -19.30 -34.67
CA TRP A 141 25.54 -19.10 -35.15
C TRP A 141 24.95 -20.42 -35.66
N LEU A 142 23.86 -20.84 -35.08
CA LEU A 142 23.19 -22.12 -35.38
C LEU A 142 21.78 -21.91 -35.96
N GLY A 143 21.46 -20.70 -36.45
CA GLY A 143 20.14 -20.34 -36.97
C GLY A 143 19.08 -20.13 -35.91
N ASN A 144 19.46 -19.71 -34.69
CA ASN A 144 18.53 -19.54 -33.58
C ASN A 144 18.65 -18.16 -32.95
N SER A 145 17.57 -17.35 -32.99
CA SER A 145 17.47 -16.04 -32.38
C SER A 145 17.63 -16.06 -30.85
N GLU A 146 17.30 -17.16 -30.18
CA GLU A 146 17.51 -17.35 -28.74
C GLU A 146 19.00 -17.18 -28.34
N LEU A 147 19.93 -17.40 -29.27
CA LEU A 147 21.37 -17.19 -29.06
C LEU A 147 21.68 -15.70 -28.88
N LEU A 148 21.06 -14.82 -29.63
CA LEU A 148 21.24 -13.37 -29.45
C LEU A 148 20.75 -12.92 -28.06
N LEU A 149 19.59 -13.41 -27.62
CA LEU A 149 19.11 -13.19 -26.27
C LEU A 149 20.12 -13.70 -25.22
N ALA A 150 20.65 -14.91 -25.40
CA ALA A 150 21.62 -15.47 -24.47
C ALA A 150 22.92 -14.67 -24.41
N ILE A 151 23.41 -14.16 -25.53
CA ILE A 151 24.61 -13.29 -25.62
C ILE A 151 24.34 -12.00 -24.82
N ILE A 152 23.22 -11.31 -25.07
CA ILE A 152 22.85 -10.07 -24.39
C ILE A 152 22.77 -10.31 -22.87
N LYS A 153 22.08 -11.37 -22.45
CA LYS A 153 21.93 -11.70 -21.02
C LYS A 153 23.24 -12.13 -20.36
N LEU A 154 24.14 -12.80 -21.06
CA LEU A 154 25.47 -13.18 -20.55
C LEU A 154 26.32 -11.92 -20.26
N ILE A 155 26.30 -10.94 -21.17
CA ILE A 155 26.99 -9.68 -20.98
C ILE A 155 26.35 -8.88 -19.84
N GLU A 156 25.01 -8.77 -19.80
CA GLU A 156 24.31 -8.12 -18.68
C GLU A 156 24.64 -8.79 -17.33
N ASP A 157 24.68 -10.12 -17.27
CA ASP A 157 25.06 -10.88 -16.09
C ASP A 157 26.52 -10.66 -15.69
N LYS A 158 27.43 -10.53 -16.67
CA LYS A 158 28.84 -10.20 -16.43
C LYS A 158 28.97 -8.83 -15.77
N MET A 159 28.20 -7.83 -16.23
CA MET A 159 28.24 -6.45 -15.72
C MET A 159 27.59 -6.29 -14.34
N ASN A 160 26.51 -7.03 -14.06
CA ASN A 160 25.71 -6.83 -12.84
C ASN A 160 26.03 -7.80 -11.70
N ALA A 161 26.62 -8.96 -11.98
CA ALA A 161 26.85 -9.98 -10.95
C ALA A 161 27.64 -9.47 -9.73
N PRO A 162 28.69 -8.63 -9.86
CA PRO A 162 29.41 -8.14 -8.68
C PRO A 162 28.52 -7.33 -7.75
N ASP A 163 27.73 -6.40 -8.29
CA ASP A 163 26.87 -5.52 -7.52
C ASP A 163 25.66 -6.28 -6.96
N ASP A 164 25.01 -7.10 -7.78
CA ASP A 164 23.80 -7.84 -7.42
C ASP A 164 24.05 -8.92 -6.36
N THR A 165 25.21 -9.60 -6.41
CA THR A 165 25.60 -10.59 -5.39
C THR A 165 25.94 -9.94 -4.07
N ALA A 166 26.68 -8.83 -4.09
CA ALA A 166 27.09 -8.13 -2.89
C ALA A 166 25.91 -7.44 -2.18
N SER A 167 24.93 -6.93 -2.93
CA SER A 167 23.82 -6.16 -2.37
C SER A 167 22.73 -7.01 -1.70
N VAL A 168 22.35 -8.13 -2.30
CA VAL A 168 21.22 -8.95 -1.83
C VAL A 168 21.45 -10.46 -1.87
N GLY A 169 22.62 -10.90 -2.29
CA GLY A 169 22.94 -12.34 -2.36
C GLY A 169 22.36 -13.03 -3.61
N VAL A 170 22.22 -12.32 -4.73
CA VAL A 170 21.79 -12.94 -5.99
C VAL A 170 22.72 -14.11 -6.34
N GLN A 171 22.13 -15.23 -6.75
CA GLN A 171 22.86 -16.47 -6.94
C GLN A 171 23.48 -16.57 -8.32
N ILE A 172 24.56 -17.37 -8.42
CA ILE A 172 25.33 -17.63 -9.65
C ILE A 172 25.19 -19.07 -10.07
N ILE A 173 24.97 -19.30 -11.36
CA ILE A 173 25.12 -20.59 -12.03
C ILE A 173 26.39 -20.50 -12.86
N LEU A 174 27.38 -21.35 -12.59
CA LEU A 174 28.64 -21.41 -13.32
C LEU A 174 28.59 -22.52 -14.37
N LEU A 175 28.74 -22.15 -15.64
CA LEU A 175 28.94 -23.04 -16.75
C LEU A 175 30.42 -23.06 -17.12
N VAL A 176 31.05 -24.22 -17.09
CA VAL A 176 32.47 -24.42 -17.50
C VAL A 176 32.50 -25.24 -18.80
N GLU A 177 32.86 -24.59 -19.90
CA GLU A 177 32.87 -25.18 -21.24
C GLU A 177 33.81 -24.41 -22.16
N ASP A 178 34.79 -25.06 -22.77
CA ASP A 178 35.74 -24.43 -23.69
C ASP A 178 35.33 -24.55 -25.17
N SER A 179 34.43 -25.45 -25.48
CA SER A 179 33.96 -25.65 -26.86
C SER A 179 32.89 -24.61 -27.25
N ILE A 180 33.27 -23.79 -28.24
CA ILE A 180 32.37 -22.77 -28.81
C ILE A 180 31.04 -23.38 -29.24
N ARG A 181 31.04 -24.52 -29.85
CA ARG A 181 29.83 -25.22 -30.29
C ARG A 181 28.92 -25.60 -29.12
N PHE A 182 29.50 -26.17 -28.08
CA PHE A 182 28.69 -26.65 -26.95
C PHE A 182 28.11 -25.50 -26.11
N TYR A 183 28.91 -24.48 -25.75
CA TYR A 183 28.34 -23.37 -24.96
C TYR A 183 27.37 -22.51 -25.80
N SER A 184 27.59 -22.38 -27.15
CA SER A 184 26.63 -21.69 -28.02
C SER A 184 25.29 -22.41 -28.11
N SER A 185 25.26 -23.73 -27.92
CA SER A 185 24.01 -24.50 -27.84
C SER A 185 23.43 -24.55 -26.42
N ALA A 186 24.27 -24.68 -25.39
CA ALA A 186 23.80 -24.81 -24.00
C ALA A 186 23.25 -23.51 -23.41
N LEU A 187 23.89 -22.37 -23.67
CA LEU A 187 23.51 -21.09 -23.09
C LEU A 187 22.08 -20.63 -23.44
N PRO A 188 21.61 -20.68 -24.69
CA PRO A 188 20.24 -20.38 -25.02
C PRO A 188 19.24 -21.19 -24.20
N HIS A 189 19.43 -22.51 -24.13
CA HIS A 189 18.55 -23.40 -23.36
C HIS A 189 18.59 -23.05 -21.85
N LEU A 190 19.77 -22.74 -21.31
CA LEU A 190 19.95 -22.41 -19.91
C LEU A 190 19.30 -21.06 -19.56
N TYR A 191 19.51 -20.03 -20.41
CA TYR A 191 18.86 -18.73 -20.21
C TYR A 191 17.34 -18.80 -20.33
N LYS A 192 16.84 -19.46 -21.37
CA LYS A 192 15.40 -19.65 -21.55
C LYS A 192 14.80 -20.34 -20.35
N PHE A 193 15.43 -21.43 -19.89
CA PHE A 193 14.98 -22.14 -18.70
C PHE A 193 14.96 -21.26 -17.44
N VAL A 194 16.05 -20.55 -17.14
CA VAL A 194 16.14 -19.68 -15.95
C VAL A 194 15.12 -18.53 -16.02
N LEU A 195 14.94 -17.95 -17.21
CA LEU A 195 13.96 -16.86 -17.41
C LEU A 195 12.52 -17.37 -17.29
N GLU A 196 12.17 -18.51 -17.89
CA GLU A 196 10.85 -19.14 -17.75
C GLU A 196 10.53 -19.49 -16.28
N GLN A 197 11.49 -20.06 -15.56
CA GLN A 197 11.32 -20.38 -14.14
C GLN A 197 11.15 -19.12 -13.30
N SER A 198 11.96 -18.09 -13.57
CA SER A 198 11.85 -16.81 -12.87
C SER A 198 10.52 -16.13 -13.16
N GLN A 199 10.01 -16.21 -14.40
CA GLN A 199 8.70 -15.72 -14.78
C GLN A 199 7.58 -16.49 -14.04
N MET A 200 7.70 -17.81 -13.96
CA MET A 200 6.75 -18.64 -13.22
C MET A 200 6.71 -18.27 -11.72
N PHE A 201 7.89 -18.13 -11.10
CA PHE A 201 7.97 -17.73 -9.70
C PHE A 201 7.55 -16.27 -9.48
N ALA A 202 7.76 -15.40 -10.46
CA ALA A 202 7.31 -14.02 -10.40
C ALA A 202 5.78 -13.91 -10.48
N LYS A 203 5.05 -14.93 -10.99
CA LYS A 203 3.59 -14.99 -10.93
C LYS A 203 3.07 -14.98 -9.49
N GLU A 204 3.86 -15.43 -8.51
CA GLU A 204 3.52 -15.30 -7.08
C GLU A 204 3.61 -13.86 -6.55
N ALA A 205 4.07 -12.90 -7.35
CA ALA A 205 4.09 -11.50 -6.97
C ALA A 205 2.67 -10.92 -6.91
N LEU A 206 2.49 -9.96 -6.03
CA LEU A 206 1.18 -9.40 -5.68
C LEU A 206 0.59 -8.51 -6.78
N ASN A 207 1.44 -7.93 -7.65
CA ASN A 207 1.04 -7.13 -8.80
C ASN A 207 2.11 -7.17 -9.92
N ASP A 208 1.80 -6.61 -11.10
CA ASP A 208 2.69 -6.66 -12.26
C ASP A 208 3.99 -5.88 -12.07
N HIS A 209 3.97 -4.80 -11.28
CA HIS A 209 5.19 -4.06 -10.95
C HIS A 209 6.14 -4.93 -10.12
N GLN A 210 5.65 -5.57 -9.08
CA GLN A 210 6.42 -6.50 -8.25
C GLN A 210 6.90 -7.71 -9.06
N ARG A 211 6.08 -8.21 -9.98
CA ARG A 211 6.46 -9.28 -10.92
C ARG A 211 7.68 -8.89 -11.73
N THR A 212 7.64 -7.72 -12.36
CA THR A 212 8.75 -7.21 -13.17
C THR A 212 10.02 -6.99 -12.35
N LEU A 213 9.90 -6.44 -11.13
CA LEU A 213 11.04 -6.23 -10.25
C LEU A 213 11.67 -7.56 -9.80
N ARG A 214 10.86 -8.55 -9.45
CA ARG A 214 11.33 -9.85 -8.97
C ARG A 214 12.15 -10.61 -10.05
N MET A 215 11.82 -10.44 -11.32
CA MET A 215 12.59 -10.99 -12.44
C MET A 215 14.07 -10.54 -12.44
N ARG A 216 14.39 -9.37 -11.85
CA ARG A 216 15.78 -8.87 -11.74
C ARG A 216 16.62 -9.67 -10.75
N GLY A 217 15.99 -10.31 -9.76
CA GLY A 217 16.63 -11.17 -8.77
C GLY A 217 16.94 -12.59 -9.25
N ARG A 218 16.72 -12.90 -10.52
CA ARG A 218 17.04 -14.22 -11.09
C ARG A 218 18.51 -14.58 -10.93
N PRO A 219 18.85 -15.86 -10.79
CA PRO A 219 20.24 -16.31 -10.84
C PRO A 219 20.96 -15.82 -12.09
N LYS A 220 22.22 -15.39 -11.93
CA LYS A 220 23.09 -14.96 -13.02
C LYS A 220 23.88 -16.14 -13.55
N ILE A 221 24.13 -16.17 -14.86
CA ILE A 221 24.92 -17.19 -15.48
C ILE A 221 26.32 -16.63 -15.75
N LYS A 222 27.35 -17.40 -15.38
CA LYS A 222 28.75 -17.11 -15.69
C LYS A 222 29.29 -18.26 -16.55
N LEU A 223 30.02 -17.91 -17.60
CA LEU A 223 30.74 -18.85 -18.48
C LEU A 223 32.23 -18.78 -18.17
N ALA A 224 32.83 -19.93 -17.87
CA ALA A 224 34.28 -20.11 -17.81
C ALA A 224 34.75 -21.02 -18.94
N ARG A 225 35.84 -20.67 -19.60
CA ARG A 225 36.38 -21.41 -20.76
C ARG A 225 37.63 -22.21 -20.47
N ASN A 226 38.19 -22.08 -19.26
CA ASN A 226 39.35 -22.83 -18.80
C ASN A 226 39.29 -23.02 -17.29
N TYR A 227 40.22 -23.84 -16.78
CA TYR A 227 40.30 -24.18 -15.35
C TYR A 227 40.55 -22.95 -14.46
N GLU A 228 41.46 -22.11 -14.85
CA GLU A 228 41.86 -20.91 -14.07
C GLU A 228 40.70 -19.92 -13.96
N GLU A 229 39.96 -19.73 -15.04
CA GLU A 229 38.79 -18.90 -15.06
C GLU A 229 37.67 -19.48 -14.18
N ALA A 230 37.47 -20.82 -14.25
CA ALA A 230 36.47 -21.50 -13.42
C ALA A 230 36.78 -21.36 -11.93
N VAL A 231 38.04 -21.56 -11.52
CA VAL A 231 38.49 -21.37 -10.13
C VAL A 231 38.31 -19.92 -9.69
N ARG A 232 38.75 -18.98 -10.50
CA ARG A 232 38.60 -17.52 -10.19
C ARG A 232 37.15 -17.11 -9.97
N ILE A 233 36.26 -17.53 -10.88
CA ILE A 233 34.80 -17.19 -10.74
C ILE A 233 34.24 -17.91 -9.53
N PHE A 234 34.59 -19.18 -9.30
CA PHE A 234 34.14 -19.92 -8.14
C PHE A 234 34.55 -19.24 -6.84
N ASP A 235 35.83 -18.88 -6.67
CA ASP A 235 36.34 -18.25 -5.47
C ASP A 235 35.73 -16.88 -5.21
N GLN A 236 35.49 -16.13 -6.28
CA GLN A 236 34.83 -14.83 -6.21
C GLN A 236 33.36 -14.91 -5.74
N TYR A 237 32.62 -15.94 -6.12
CA TYR A 237 31.18 -16.06 -5.91
C TYR A 237 30.78 -17.31 -5.10
N ARG A 238 31.72 -17.96 -4.41
CA ARG A 238 31.49 -19.25 -3.73
C ARG A 238 30.30 -19.24 -2.76
N ASP A 239 30.08 -18.11 -2.07
CA ASP A 239 29.00 -17.95 -1.10
C ASP A 239 27.63 -17.76 -1.78
N ASN A 240 27.62 -17.38 -3.06
CA ASN A 240 26.43 -17.17 -3.87
C ASN A 240 26.24 -18.22 -4.96
N MET A 241 26.96 -19.37 -4.87
CA MET A 241 26.95 -20.38 -5.90
C MET A 241 25.72 -21.30 -5.79
N LEU A 242 24.74 -21.14 -6.70
CA LEU A 242 23.54 -21.98 -6.75
C LEU A 242 23.88 -23.38 -7.29
N GLY A 243 24.72 -23.44 -8.30
CA GLY A 243 25.15 -24.70 -8.89
C GLY A 243 26.20 -24.53 -9.98
N ILE A 244 26.89 -25.62 -10.30
CA ILE A 244 27.95 -25.67 -11.28
C ILE A 244 27.60 -26.73 -12.33
N ILE A 245 27.77 -26.37 -13.62
CA ILE A 245 27.69 -27.27 -14.78
C ILE A 245 29.03 -27.23 -15.40
N SER A 246 29.73 -28.37 -15.47
CA SER A 246 31.11 -28.42 -15.97
C SER A 246 31.27 -29.53 -16.98
N ASP A 247 31.87 -29.22 -18.12
CA ASP A 247 32.46 -30.25 -18.99
C ASP A 247 33.53 -31.04 -18.24
N MET A 248 33.80 -32.22 -18.69
CA MET A 248 34.87 -33.09 -18.19
C MET A 248 36.25 -32.66 -18.66
N SER A 249 36.36 -32.24 -19.94
CA SER A 249 37.64 -31.99 -20.61
C SER A 249 37.71 -30.55 -21.14
N PHE A 250 38.57 -29.75 -20.60
CA PHE A 250 38.80 -28.36 -21.03
C PHE A 250 40.25 -27.93 -20.74
N MET A 251 40.64 -26.72 -21.15
CA MET A 251 41.98 -26.18 -21.00
C MET A 251 42.37 -26.00 -19.55
N HIS A 252 43.56 -26.49 -19.16
CA HIS A 252 44.18 -26.33 -17.86
C HIS A 252 45.66 -26.05 -18.06
N ASN A 253 46.19 -24.93 -17.56
CA ASN A 253 47.55 -24.47 -17.80
C ASN A 253 47.96 -24.42 -19.28
N GLY A 254 47.01 -23.99 -20.14
CA GLY A 254 47.23 -23.87 -21.59
C GLY A 254 47.23 -25.18 -22.37
N VAL A 255 46.90 -26.30 -21.73
CA VAL A 255 46.87 -27.65 -22.35
C VAL A 255 45.47 -28.26 -22.13
N LYS A 256 44.96 -28.97 -23.13
CA LYS A 256 43.69 -29.70 -22.99
C LYS A 256 43.84 -30.84 -22.01
N ASP A 257 43.15 -30.76 -20.86
CA ASP A 257 43.17 -31.78 -19.80
C ASP A 257 41.86 -32.59 -19.82
N PRO A 258 41.89 -33.89 -20.09
CA PRO A 258 40.69 -34.74 -20.18
C PRO A 258 39.98 -34.90 -18.83
N TYR A 259 40.62 -34.54 -17.72
CA TYR A 259 40.07 -34.65 -16.36
C TYR A 259 39.90 -33.30 -15.67
N ALA A 260 39.97 -32.20 -16.41
CA ALA A 260 39.89 -30.85 -15.83
C ALA A 260 38.60 -30.65 -15.01
N GLY A 261 37.47 -31.12 -15.50
CA GLY A 261 36.18 -31.00 -14.79
C GLY A 261 36.13 -31.82 -13.49
N TYR A 262 36.74 -33.00 -13.49
CA TYR A 262 36.86 -33.78 -12.27
C TYR A 262 37.78 -33.12 -11.26
N LYS A 263 38.93 -32.61 -11.68
CA LYS A 263 39.87 -31.86 -10.82
C LYS A 263 39.22 -30.60 -10.25
N PHE A 264 38.46 -29.88 -11.07
CA PHE A 264 37.68 -28.73 -10.61
C PHE A 264 36.60 -29.13 -9.60
N GLY A 265 35.88 -30.23 -9.86
CA GLY A 265 34.94 -30.78 -8.90
C GLY A 265 35.59 -31.16 -7.57
N GLN A 266 36.79 -31.76 -7.58
CA GLN A 266 37.57 -32.04 -6.37
C GLN A 266 37.97 -30.76 -5.64
N TYR A 267 38.36 -29.70 -6.38
CA TYR A 267 38.66 -28.39 -5.79
C TYR A 267 37.46 -27.83 -5.06
N VAL A 268 36.28 -27.83 -5.70
CA VAL A 268 35.00 -27.35 -5.08
C VAL A 268 34.71 -28.18 -3.83
N ARG A 269 34.86 -29.50 -3.84
CA ARG A 269 34.56 -30.35 -2.66
C ARG A 269 35.51 -30.13 -1.49
N LYS A 270 36.79 -29.77 -1.76
CA LYS A 270 37.77 -29.44 -0.69
C LYS A 270 37.41 -28.23 0.12
N THR A 271 36.57 -27.32 -0.40
CA THR A 271 36.06 -26.14 0.36
C THR A 271 35.05 -26.51 1.44
N GLY A 272 34.55 -27.75 1.47
CA GLY A 272 33.50 -28.18 2.39
C GLY A 272 32.10 -27.69 2.05
N LEU A 273 31.95 -26.86 1.01
CA LEU A 273 30.64 -26.33 0.59
C LEU A 273 29.82 -27.38 -0.17
N ILE A 274 28.56 -27.49 0.18
CA ILE A 274 27.62 -28.42 -0.45
C ILE A 274 26.97 -27.75 -1.66
N ILE A 275 27.71 -27.60 -2.75
CA ILE A 275 27.24 -27.00 -4.00
C ILE A 275 26.83 -28.08 -4.96
N PRO A 276 25.65 -28.04 -5.59
CA PRO A 276 25.25 -28.93 -6.67
C PRO A 276 26.21 -28.84 -7.83
N PHE A 277 26.66 -30.01 -8.32
CA PHE A 277 27.60 -30.13 -9.41
C PHE A 277 27.01 -31.07 -10.46
N VAL A 278 27.01 -30.64 -11.71
CA VAL A 278 26.62 -31.43 -12.89
C VAL A 278 27.87 -31.58 -13.74
N LEU A 279 28.32 -32.82 -13.95
CA LEU A 279 29.44 -33.13 -14.82
C LEU A 279 28.90 -33.57 -16.16
N GLU A 280 29.36 -32.96 -17.23
CA GLU A 280 28.99 -33.25 -18.60
C GLU A 280 30.17 -33.91 -19.33
N SER A 281 29.89 -34.88 -20.17
CA SER A 281 30.92 -35.51 -21.00
C SER A 281 30.32 -36.11 -22.26
N SER A 282 31.13 -36.18 -23.35
CA SER A 282 30.82 -36.95 -24.55
C SER A 282 31.11 -38.44 -24.37
N GLU A 283 31.81 -38.81 -23.28
CA GLU A 283 32.14 -40.21 -22.96
C GLU A 283 31.31 -40.67 -21.76
N ALA A 284 30.41 -41.62 -22.01
CA ALA A 284 29.51 -42.15 -20.98
C ALA A 284 30.24 -42.81 -19.80
N SER A 285 31.46 -43.35 -20.02
CA SER A 285 32.32 -43.93 -18.98
C SER A 285 32.69 -42.97 -17.86
N ASN A 286 32.69 -41.68 -18.14
CA ASN A 286 33.02 -40.64 -17.18
C ASN A 286 31.96 -40.47 -16.07
N HIS A 287 30.83 -41.19 -16.11
CA HIS A 287 29.84 -41.20 -15.01
C HIS A 287 30.45 -41.66 -13.67
N VAL A 288 31.54 -42.42 -13.68
CA VAL A 288 32.25 -42.87 -12.47
C VAL A 288 32.79 -41.68 -11.70
N TYR A 289 33.40 -40.72 -12.38
CA TYR A 289 33.94 -39.49 -11.75
C TYR A 289 32.83 -38.60 -11.18
N ALA A 290 31.68 -38.55 -11.85
CA ALA A 290 30.52 -37.82 -11.30
C ALA A 290 30.04 -38.48 -10.00
N LYS A 291 30.03 -39.81 -9.89
CA LYS A 291 29.66 -40.55 -8.69
C LYS A 291 30.66 -40.27 -7.55
N GLU A 292 31.96 -40.27 -7.82
CA GLU A 292 33.00 -39.94 -6.81
C GLU A 292 32.84 -38.52 -6.29
N LEU A 293 32.48 -37.54 -7.13
CA LEU A 293 32.21 -36.17 -6.75
C LEU A 293 30.87 -35.98 -6.07
N ASN A 294 30.05 -36.97 -5.91
CA ASN A 294 28.64 -36.85 -5.55
C ASN A 294 27.92 -35.84 -6.47
N ALA A 295 28.21 -35.88 -7.75
CA ALA A 295 27.65 -35.00 -8.77
C ALA A 295 26.63 -35.73 -9.67
N SER A 296 25.83 -34.97 -10.40
CA SER A 296 24.99 -35.53 -11.47
C SER A 296 25.80 -35.64 -12.77
N PHE A 297 25.51 -36.65 -13.58
CA PHE A 297 26.13 -36.86 -14.88
C PHE A 297 25.14 -36.59 -16.01
N ILE A 298 25.62 -35.97 -17.11
CA ILE A 298 24.92 -35.78 -18.37
C ILE A 298 25.84 -36.21 -19.54
N ASP A 299 25.29 -37.04 -20.41
CA ASP A 299 25.93 -37.38 -21.67
C ASP A 299 25.61 -36.32 -22.72
N LYS A 300 26.65 -35.59 -23.21
CA LYS A 300 26.52 -34.55 -24.23
C LYS A 300 26.04 -35.05 -25.58
N ASN A 301 26.23 -36.36 -25.87
CA ASN A 301 25.79 -36.99 -27.11
C ASN A 301 24.34 -37.50 -27.05
N SER A 302 23.69 -37.37 -25.89
CA SER A 302 22.28 -37.74 -25.73
C SER A 302 21.39 -36.89 -26.62
N LYS A 303 20.46 -37.54 -27.34
CA LYS A 303 19.42 -36.85 -28.11
C LYS A 303 18.49 -36.04 -27.23
N SER A 304 18.40 -36.35 -25.93
CA SER A 304 17.62 -35.68 -24.91
C SER A 304 18.44 -34.70 -24.08
N TYR A 305 19.65 -34.32 -24.52
CA TYR A 305 20.55 -33.42 -23.74
C TYR A 305 19.85 -32.16 -23.16
N PRO A 306 19.07 -31.38 -23.94
CA PRO A 306 18.39 -30.20 -23.35
C PRO A 306 17.39 -30.54 -22.26
N GLN A 307 16.63 -31.63 -22.40
CA GLN A 307 15.68 -32.12 -21.41
C GLN A 307 16.38 -32.65 -20.17
N ASP A 308 17.48 -33.39 -20.35
CA ASP A 308 18.28 -33.97 -19.27
C ASP A 308 18.94 -32.83 -18.46
N LEU A 309 19.48 -31.80 -19.10
CA LEU A 309 20.02 -30.62 -18.47
C LEU A 309 18.95 -29.91 -17.67
N LYS A 310 17.81 -29.60 -18.27
CA LYS A 310 16.64 -28.97 -17.60
C LYS A 310 16.22 -29.77 -16.36
N LYS A 311 16.09 -31.11 -16.49
CA LYS A 311 15.69 -32.00 -15.39
C LYS A 311 16.68 -31.97 -14.22
N LYS A 312 17.98 -32.00 -14.50
CA LYS A 312 19.03 -31.96 -13.47
C LYS A 312 19.09 -30.64 -12.76
N ILE A 313 18.98 -29.53 -13.48
CA ILE A 313 18.93 -28.20 -12.91
C ILE A 313 17.69 -28.04 -12.00
N MET A 314 16.51 -28.46 -12.48
CA MET A 314 15.29 -28.43 -11.67
C MET A 314 15.46 -29.18 -10.35
N GLN A 315 16.00 -30.40 -10.43
CA GLN A 315 16.11 -31.30 -9.28
C GLN A 315 17.20 -30.89 -8.28
N ARG A 316 18.31 -30.30 -8.76
CA ARG A 316 19.50 -30.07 -7.93
C ARG A 316 19.70 -28.62 -7.51
N PHE A 317 19.31 -27.65 -8.35
CA PHE A 317 19.55 -26.23 -8.09
C PHE A 317 18.37 -25.53 -7.37
N GLY A 318 17.32 -26.28 -7.03
CA GLY A 318 16.19 -25.77 -6.27
C GLY A 318 15.07 -25.15 -7.12
N PHE A 319 15.13 -25.28 -8.45
CA PHE A 319 14.02 -24.90 -9.32
C PHE A 319 12.91 -25.96 -9.28
N GLY A 320 11.69 -25.60 -9.68
CA GLY A 320 10.54 -26.52 -9.62
C GLY A 320 10.02 -26.74 -8.20
N ASP A 321 9.17 -27.76 -8.03
CA ASP A 321 8.62 -28.12 -6.73
C ASP A 321 9.69 -28.64 -5.78
N PHE A 322 9.55 -28.36 -4.50
CA PHE A 322 10.45 -28.91 -3.49
C PHE A 322 9.95 -30.30 -3.05
N VAL A 323 10.69 -31.32 -3.46
CA VAL A 323 10.37 -32.71 -3.15
C VAL A 323 11.05 -33.13 -1.87
N ILE A 324 10.26 -33.46 -0.86
CA ILE A 324 10.73 -34.05 0.41
C ILE A 324 10.92 -35.54 0.20
N LEU A 325 12.14 -36.00 0.41
CA LEU A 325 12.54 -37.39 0.22
C LEU A 325 12.76 -38.11 1.54
N ASN A 326 12.46 -39.39 1.55
CA ASN A 326 12.97 -40.28 2.59
C ASN A 326 14.48 -40.42 2.44
N PRO A 327 15.30 -40.10 3.46
CA PRO A 327 16.76 -40.12 3.35
C PRO A 327 17.33 -41.53 3.10
N HIS A 328 16.62 -42.57 3.48
CA HIS A 328 17.04 -43.98 3.35
C HIS A 328 16.61 -44.62 2.02
N THR A 329 15.32 -44.51 1.70
CA THR A 329 14.75 -45.13 0.47
C THR A 329 14.88 -44.24 -0.77
N LYS A 330 15.12 -42.93 -0.59
CA LYS A 330 15.10 -41.91 -1.65
C LYS A 330 13.75 -41.73 -2.35
N GLU A 331 12.70 -42.26 -1.78
CA GLU A 331 11.33 -42.11 -2.27
C GLU A 331 10.76 -40.73 -1.88
N GLU A 332 9.87 -40.24 -2.72
CA GLU A 332 9.13 -39.00 -2.46
C GLU A 332 8.10 -39.23 -1.34
N ILE A 333 8.18 -38.39 -0.26
CA ILE A 333 7.20 -38.38 0.82
C ILE A 333 6.12 -37.37 0.52
N MET A 334 6.52 -36.18 0.13
CA MET A 334 5.60 -35.09 -0.19
C MET A 334 6.25 -34.10 -1.16
N ARG A 335 5.40 -33.33 -1.80
CA ARG A 335 5.78 -32.30 -2.76
C ARG A 335 5.25 -30.94 -2.31
N ILE A 336 6.09 -29.93 -2.34
CA ILE A 336 5.81 -28.57 -1.91
C ILE A 336 5.95 -27.66 -3.12
N LYS A 337 4.89 -26.96 -3.48
CA LYS A 337 4.81 -26.13 -4.69
C LYS A 337 5.27 -24.70 -4.46
N ASP A 338 4.82 -24.10 -3.37
CA ASP A 338 5.02 -22.68 -3.04
C ASP A 338 5.14 -22.46 -1.52
N LEU A 339 5.29 -21.21 -1.11
CA LEU A 339 5.41 -20.83 0.31
C LEU A 339 4.19 -21.19 1.15
N LYS A 340 2.99 -21.03 0.59
CA LYS A 340 1.74 -21.33 1.29
C LYS A 340 1.62 -22.82 1.55
N ASP A 341 2.03 -23.62 0.59
CA ASP A 341 2.06 -25.08 0.68
C ASP A 341 3.12 -25.56 1.70
N LEU A 342 4.33 -24.94 1.67
CA LEU A 342 5.36 -25.22 2.68
C LEU A 342 4.89 -24.87 4.09
N GLN A 343 4.27 -23.71 4.28
CA GLN A 343 3.74 -23.28 5.56
C GLN A 343 2.73 -24.28 6.14
N LYS A 344 1.84 -24.84 5.29
CA LYS A 344 0.84 -25.84 5.70
C LYS A 344 1.43 -27.20 6.04
N LYS A 345 2.51 -27.59 5.33
CA LYS A 345 3.07 -28.95 5.38
C LYS A 345 4.32 -29.07 6.26
N VAL A 346 4.93 -28.00 6.70
CA VAL A 346 6.22 -28.03 7.41
C VAL A 346 6.19 -28.92 8.64
N PHE A 347 5.09 -28.90 9.41
CA PHE A 347 4.94 -29.74 10.60
C PHE A 347 4.65 -31.23 10.29
N GLN A 348 4.41 -31.57 9.00
CA GLN A 348 4.19 -32.93 8.53
C GLN A 348 5.47 -33.57 7.99
N ILE A 349 6.57 -32.82 7.87
CA ILE A 349 7.83 -33.34 7.38
C ILE A 349 8.46 -34.23 8.47
N PRO A 350 8.79 -35.52 8.17
CA PRO A 350 9.45 -36.40 9.14
C PRO A 350 10.81 -35.88 9.57
N ASP A 351 11.24 -36.17 10.80
CA ASP A 351 12.49 -35.68 11.39
C ASP A 351 13.71 -36.02 10.52
N ASP A 352 13.87 -37.30 10.15
CA ASP A 352 15.00 -37.74 9.33
C ASP A 352 15.06 -37.01 7.97
N SER A 353 13.88 -36.74 7.37
CA SER A 353 13.79 -35.99 6.13
C SER A 353 14.11 -34.52 6.33
N LEU A 354 13.66 -33.92 7.43
CA LEU A 354 13.95 -32.53 7.75
C LEU A 354 15.45 -32.34 7.96
N VAL A 355 16.09 -33.19 8.75
CA VAL A 355 17.54 -33.24 8.96
C VAL A 355 18.28 -33.40 7.63
N TYR A 356 17.82 -34.34 6.79
CA TYR A 356 18.43 -34.60 5.48
C TYR A 356 18.41 -33.36 4.58
N HIS A 357 17.29 -32.64 4.56
CA HIS A 357 17.12 -31.48 3.69
C HIS A 357 17.78 -30.21 4.25
N LEU A 358 17.74 -29.99 5.55
CA LEU A 358 18.44 -28.86 6.21
C LEU A 358 19.96 -28.99 6.07
N SER A 359 20.53 -30.13 6.45
CA SER A 359 21.98 -30.37 6.39
C SER A 359 22.58 -30.27 4.98
N ARG A 360 21.75 -30.27 3.93
CA ARG A 360 22.14 -30.13 2.53
C ARG A 360 21.74 -28.82 1.87
N ASN A 361 21.29 -27.86 2.66
CA ASN A 361 20.85 -26.55 2.19
C ASN A 361 19.76 -26.61 1.10
N HIS A 362 18.90 -27.65 1.11
CA HIS A 362 17.85 -27.78 0.12
C HIS A 362 16.77 -26.71 0.30
N PHE A 363 16.44 -26.34 1.54
CA PHE A 363 15.50 -25.25 1.83
C PHE A 363 16.04 -23.92 1.35
N SER A 364 17.26 -23.55 1.70
CA SER A 364 17.84 -22.26 1.28
C SER A 364 17.89 -22.12 -0.24
N ARG A 365 18.27 -23.20 -0.97
CA ARG A 365 18.28 -23.21 -2.45
C ARG A 365 16.89 -23.04 -3.05
N PHE A 366 15.87 -23.67 -2.46
CA PHE A 366 14.48 -23.51 -2.88
C PHE A 366 14.04 -22.04 -2.78
N PHE A 367 14.44 -21.33 -1.72
CA PHE A 367 14.17 -19.92 -1.55
C PHE A 367 15.00 -19.03 -2.47
N TYR A 368 16.29 -19.32 -2.61
CA TYR A 368 17.19 -18.56 -3.49
C TYR A 368 16.79 -18.63 -4.97
N SER A 369 16.41 -19.81 -5.47
CA SER A 369 15.96 -19.97 -6.86
C SER A 369 14.73 -19.10 -7.18
N ARG A 370 13.94 -18.77 -6.16
CA ARG A 370 12.72 -17.93 -6.22
C ARG A 370 12.97 -16.46 -5.88
N ALA A 371 14.22 -16.05 -5.77
CA ALA A 371 14.61 -14.70 -5.35
C ALA A 371 13.99 -14.28 -3.99
N MET A 372 13.89 -15.20 -3.05
CA MET A 372 13.44 -14.99 -1.67
C MET A 372 14.66 -14.94 -0.76
N PHE A 373 15.48 -13.89 -0.90
CA PHE A 373 16.80 -13.81 -0.28
C PHE A 373 16.79 -13.82 1.25
N PRO A 374 15.93 -13.03 1.97
CA PRO A 374 15.99 -12.98 3.42
C PRO A 374 15.77 -14.34 4.11
N PRO A 375 14.71 -15.11 3.83
CA PRO A 375 14.55 -16.44 4.44
C PRO A 375 15.59 -17.44 3.95
N ALA A 376 16.08 -17.32 2.70
CA ALA A 376 17.12 -18.20 2.16
C ALA A 376 18.44 -18.05 2.93
N GLU A 377 18.84 -16.81 3.25
CA GLU A 377 20.07 -16.50 3.97
C GLU A 377 20.04 -17.05 5.40
N VAL A 378 18.93 -16.90 6.10
CA VAL A 378 18.75 -17.47 7.45
C VAL A 378 18.88 -18.99 7.41
N LEU A 379 18.17 -19.65 6.48
CA LEU A 379 18.15 -21.11 6.38
C LEU A 379 19.49 -21.71 5.89
N LYS A 380 20.32 -20.92 5.20
CA LYS A 380 21.65 -21.33 4.76
C LYS A 380 22.60 -21.57 5.95
N HIS A 381 22.40 -20.83 7.04
CA HIS A 381 23.25 -20.89 8.23
C HIS A 381 22.67 -21.74 9.37
N VAL A 382 21.54 -22.40 9.16
CA VAL A 382 20.93 -23.30 10.13
C VAL A 382 21.76 -24.58 10.27
N ASP A 383 22.29 -24.82 11.45
CA ASP A 383 22.89 -26.10 11.82
C ASP A 383 21.88 -26.95 12.62
N VAL A 384 21.66 -28.17 12.14
CA VAL A 384 20.71 -29.11 12.79
C VAL A 384 21.10 -29.44 14.22
N SER A 385 22.39 -29.39 14.53
CA SER A 385 22.92 -29.62 15.88
C SER A 385 22.55 -28.55 16.90
N ASP A 386 22.10 -27.37 16.46
CA ASP A 386 21.66 -26.28 17.33
C ASP A 386 20.26 -26.52 17.96
N TYR A 387 19.52 -27.49 17.47
CA TYR A 387 18.13 -27.75 17.89
C TYR A 387 18.02 -28.98 18.80
N LYS A 388 17.29 -28.84 19.90
CA LYS A 388 17.03 -29.93 20.86
C LYS A 388 16.04 -30.96 20.31
N ASP A 389 15.06 -30.49 19.56
CA ASP A 389 14.12 -31.32 18.81
C ASP A 389 13.83 -30.71 17.43
N MET A 390 13.26 -31.48 16.53
CA MET A 390 12.97 -31.03 15.17
C MET A 390 11.72 -30.16 15.10
N ASP A 391 10.91 -30.08 16.11
CA ASP A 391 9.75 -29.19 16.15
C ASP A 391 10.19 -27.72 16.31
N GLU A 392 11.30 -27.46 16.99
CA GLU A 392 11.91 -26.13 17.04
C GLU A 392 12.38 -25.69 15.64
N ALA A 393 12.99 -26.59 14.86
CA ALA A 393 13.41 -26.30 13.50
C ALA A 393 12.20 -26.10 12.55
N ARG A 394 11.14 -26.89 12.69
CA ARG A 394 9.87 -26.70 11.94
C ARG A 394 9.25 -25.34 12.25
N LYS A 395 9.23 -25.00 13.55
CA LYS A 395 8.72 -23.70 14.00
C LYS A 395 9.52 -22.54 13.44
N LEU A 396 10.86 -22.64 13.41
CA LEU A 396 11.70 -21.62 12.79
C LEU A 396 11.33 -21.43 11.32
N ILE A 397 11.23 -22.51 10.53
CA ILE A 397 10.86 -22.44 9.12
C ILE A 397 9.47 -21.82 8.95
N PHE A 398 8.50 -22.24 9.76
CA PHE A 398 7.14 -21.71 9.77
C PHE A 398 7.14 -20.19 10.03
N ASP A 399 7.80 -19.76 11.12
CA ASP A 399 7.82 -18.38 11.54
C ASP A 399 8.56 -17.48 10.52
N LEU A 400 9.66 -17.97 9.91
CA LEU A 400 10.34 -17.29 8.81
C LEU A 400 9.41 -17.06 7.61
N ILE A 401 8.63 -18.08 7.24
CA ILE A 401 7.66 -17.96 6.14
C ILE A 401 6.59 -16.93 6.49
N VAL A 402 6.03 -16.98 7.70
CA VAL A 402 5.01 -16.05 8.17
C VAL A 402 5.52 -14.61 8.15
N GLN A 403 6.69 -14.36 8.71
CA GLN A 403 7.30 -13.02 8.71
C GLN A 403 7.57 -12.53 7.29
N TYR A 404 8.13 -13.38 6.43
CA TYR A 404 8.40 -13.02 5.04
C TYR A 404 7.12 -12.70 4.27
N ARG A 405 6.05 -13.47 4.46
CA ARG A 405 4.74 -13.23 3.83
C ARG A 405 4.11 -11.93 4.32
N ARG A 406 4.16 -11.66 5.62
CA ARG A 406 3.69 -10.39 6.21
C ARG A 406 4.45 -9.21 5.62
N MET A 407 5.78 -9.26 5.63
CA MET A 407 6.62 -8.19 5.07
C MET A 407 6.28 -7.92 3.59
N LYS A 408 6.08 -8.96 2.78
CA LYS A 408 5.74 -8.82 1.36
C LYS A 408 4.37 -8.19 1.13
N ASN A 409 3.38 -8.51 1.96
CA ASN A 409 2.02 -8.02 1.83
C ASN A 409 1.84 -6.60 2.37
N THR A 410 2.69 -6.16 3.28
CA THR A 410 2.61 -4.81 3.85
C THR A 410 2.96 -3.75 2.81
N GLY A 411 2.10 -2.74 2.66
CA GLY A 411 2.32 -1.58 1.80
C GLY A 411 2.33 -1.88 0.29
N VAL A 412 1.69 -2.96 -0.13
CA VAL A 412 1.56 -3.34 -1.54
C VAL A 412 0.09 -3.46 -1.90
N VAL A 413 -0.32 -2.81 -3.00
CA VAL A 413 -1.64 -3.01 -3.60
C VAL A 413 -1.59 -4.30 -4.42
N ALA A 414 -2.12 -5.37 -3.85
CA ALA A 414 -2.21 -6.65 -4.55
C ALA A 414 -3.36 -6.65 -5.56
N VAL A 415 -3.20 -7.34 -6.69
CA VAL A 415 -4.35 -7.74 -7.52
C VAL A 415 -5.00 -8.94 -6.84
N TYR A 416 -6.31 -8.82 -6.58
CA TYR A 416 -7.05 -9.88 -5.91
C TYR A 416 -7.01 -11.17 -6.72
N GLN A 417 -6.64 -12.25 -6.07
CA GLN A 417 -6.66 -13.60 -6.63
C GLN A 417 -7.09 -14.57 -5.52
N LYS A 418 -8.19 -15.27 -5.75
CA LYS A 418 -8.82 -16.16 -4.75
C LYS A 418 -7.87 -17.19 -4.12
N ASP A 419 -6.91 -17.71 -4.89
CA ASP A 419 -5.95 -18.70 -4.41
C ASP A 419 -4.81 -18.12 -3.57
N ARG A 420 -4.60 -16.79 -3.64
CA ARG A 420 -3.46 -16.10 -3.04
C ARG A 420 -3.82 -15.13 -1.94
N PHE A 421 -5.03 -14.56 -2.01
CA PHE A 421 -5.54 -13.72 -0.93
C PHE A 421 -5.86 -14.59 0.28
N ASP A 422 -5.21 -14.32 1.41
CA ASP A 422 -5.33 -15.11 2.62
C ASP A 422 -5.19 -14.25 3.89
N GLU A 423 -5.02 -14.90 5.04
CA GLU A 423 -4.93 -14.20 6.33
C GLU A 423 -3.77 -13.20 6.44
N TYR A 424 -2.71 -13.33 5.62
CA TYR A 424 -1.55 -12.44 5.61
C TYR A 424 -1.68 -11.30 4.59
N SER A 425 -2.72 -11.33 3.76
CA SER A 425 -2.99 -10.28 2.78
C SER A 425 -3.75 -9.14 3.44
N ASN A 426 -3.20 -7.92 3.40
CA ASN A 426 -3.81 -6.76 4.07
C ASN A 426 -4.57 -5.85 3.10
N PHE A 427 -4.11 -5.74 1.84
CA PHE A 427 -4.72 -4.83 0.87
C PHE A 427 -4.73 -5.44 -0.53
N ALA A 428 -5.90 -5.52 -1.15
CA ALA A 428 -6.02 -5.96 -2.54
C ALA A 428 -7.06 -5.14 -3.32
N ARG A 429 -6.97 -5.17 -4.67
CA ARG A 429 -7.95 -4.57 -5.57
C ARG A 429 -8.63 -5.63 -6.44
N ILE A 430 -9.92 -5.48 -6.68
CA ILE A 430 -10.71 -6.20 -7.66
C ILE A 430 -11.03 -5.25 -8.81
N GLY A 431 -10.64 -5.60 -10.01
CA GLY A 431 -10.75 -4.75 -11.21
C GLY A 431 -9.48 -3.98 -11.54
N ASP A 432 -9.51 -3.26 -12.66
CA ASP A 432 -8.37 -2.52 -13.23
C ASP A 432 -8.56 -1.00 -13.20
N GLY A 433 -9.72 -0.52 -12.78
CA GLY A 433 -10.06 0.88 -12.64
C GLY A 433 -9.38 1.57 -11.45
N SER A 434 -9.87 2.77 -11.10
CA SER A 434 -9.37 3.54 -9.97
C SER A 434 -9.82 2.94 -8.63
N LEU A 435 -8.98 3.07 -7.61
CA LEU A 435 -9.29 2.76 -6.20
C LEU A 435 -10.20 3.81 -5.54
N GLY A 436 -10.43 4.96 -6.18
CA GLY A 436 -11.05 6.12 -5.55
C GLY A 436 -10.16 6.80 -4.51
N GLY A 437 -10.67 7.83 -3.86
CA GLY A 437 -9.93 8.64 -2.90
C GLY A 437 -9.53 7.88 -1.63
N LYS A 438 -10.51 7.30 -0.93
CA LYS A 438 -10.24 6.53 0.30
C LYS A 438 -9.36 5.31 0.04
N GLY A 439 -9.61 4.57 -1.07
CA GLY A 439 -8.78 3.43 -1.44
C GLY A 439 -7.32 3.82 -1.70
N ARG A 440 -7.07 4.94 -2.38
CA ARG A 440 -5.72 5.49 -2.58
C ARG A 440 -5.07 5.91 -1.27
N GLY A 441 -5.83 6.58 -0.39
CA GLY A 441 -5.37 6.98 0.93
C GLY A 441 -4.93 5.78 1.78
N LEU A 442 -5.72 4.71 1.81
CA LEU A 442 -5.39 3.47 2.51
C LEU A 442 -4.15 2.77 1.93
N ALA A 443 -4.03 2.70 0.60
CA ALA A 443 -2.83 2.16 -0.06
C ALA A 443 -1.58 2.97 0.30
N PHE A 444 -1.70 4.30 0.34
CA PHE A 444 -0.63 5.20 0.75
C PHE A 444 -0.21 4.98 2.20
N ILE A 445 -1.18 4.87 3.13
CA ILE A 445 -0.92 4.56 4.54
C ILE A 445 -0.13 3.24 4.66
N GLY A 446 -0.54 2.19 3.93
CA GLY A 446 0.15 0.92 3.94
C GLY A 446 1.62 1.02 3.54
N ALA A 447 1.90 1.80 2.50
CA ALA A 447 3.26 2.08 2.06
C ALA A 447 4.04 2.93 3.07
N MET A 448 3.37 3.87 3.75
CA MET A 448 3.95 4.71 4.78
C MET A 448 4.34 3.89 6.02
N VAL A 449 3.43 3.08 6.56
CA VAL A 449 3.71 2.20 7.73
C VAL A 449 4.91 1.30 7.45
N LYS A 450 4.99 0.72 6.24
CA LYS A 450 6.13 -0.11 5.83
C LYS A 450 7.47 0.63 5.86
N ARG A 451 7.50 1.93 5.49
CA ARG A 451 8.74 2.73 5.46
C ARG A 451 9.23 3.13 6.84
N TYR A 452 8.32 3.19 7.82
CA TYR A 452 8.62 3.66 9.17
C TYR A 452 8.37 2.59 10.25
N PRO A 453 9.17 1.51 10.30
CA PRO A 453 8.98 0.40 11.24
C PRO A 453 9.13 0.79 12.72
N LYS A 454 9.65 1.99 13.00
CA LYS A 454 9.73 2.54 14.37
C LYS A 454 8.38 2.90 14.99
N LEU A 455 7.31 2.91 14.19
CA LEU A 455 5.93 3.11 14.68
C LEU A 455 5.42 1.91 15.49
N GLU A 456 6.11 0.78 15.45
CA GLU A 456 5.74 -0.45 16.16
C GLU A 456 6.66 -0.68 17.36
N SER A 457 6.12 -1.28 18.41
CA SER A 457 6.84 -1.78 19.57
C SER A 457 6.35 -3.20 19.93
N ASP A 458 7.00 -3.86 20.88
CA ASP A 458 6.64 -5.24 21.27
C ASP A 458 5.17 -5.40 21.68
N ASN A 459 4.59 -4.35 22.27
CA ASN A 459 3.22 -4.37 22.78
C ASN A 459 2.23 -3.48 22.01
N PHE A 460 2.70 -2.76 20.99
CA PHE A 460 1.87 -1.82 20.22
C PHE A 460 2.20 -1.91 18.73
N ALA A 461 1.22 -2.33 17.95
CA ALA A 461 1.34 -2.46 16.49
C ALA A 461 0.50 -1.41 15.77
N VAL A 462 1.04 -0.88 14.67
CA VAL A 462 0.33 0.04 13.77
C VAL A 462 -0.01 -0.71 12.48
N ASN A 463 -1.29 -0.86 12.20
CA ASN A 463 -1.78 -1.64 11.06
C ASN A 463 -2.85 -0.89 10.26
N ILE A 464 -3.18 -1.45 9.10
CA ILE A 464 -4.39 -1.17 8.35
C ILE A 464 -5.30 -2.38 8.50
N PRO A 465 -6.62 -2.20 8.72
CA PRO A 465 -7.56 -3.32 8.67
C PRO A 465 -7.51 -4.00 7.31
N LYS A 466 -7.78 -5.29 7.27
CA LYS A 466 -7.84 -6.03 6.01
C LYS A 466 -8.84 -5.38 5.07
N THR A 467 -8.37 -5.03 3.88
CA THR A 467 -9.10 -4.19 2.92
C THR A 467 -9.07 -4.81 1.53
N VAL A 468 -10.21 -4.87 0.88
CA VAL A 468 -10.34 -5.14 -0.55
C VAL A 468 -11.08 -3.98 -1.21
N VAL A 469 -10.52 -3.43 -2.28
CA VAL A 469 -11.14 -2.33 -3.02
C VAL A 469 -11.69 -2.85 -4.35
N ILE A 470 -12.99 -2.67 -4.54
CA ILE A 470 -13.66 -2.89 -5.82
C ILE A 470 -13.48 -1.61 -6.64
N CYS A 471 -12.76 -1.71 -7.75
CA CYS A 471 -12.38 -0.56 -8.57
C CYS A 471 -13.54 0.00 -9.39
N THR A 472 -13.37 1.22 -9.91
CA THR A 472 -14.41 1.97 -10.61
C THR A 472 -14.89 1.32 -11.92
N ASP A 473 -14.10 0.47 -12.57
CA ASP A 473 -14.51 -0.29 -13.74
C ASP A 473 -15.65 -1.29 -13.45
N ILE A 474 -15.73 -1.79 -12.22
CA ILE A 474 -16.84 -2.64 -11.78
C ILE A 474 -18.13 -1.82 -11.62
N PHE A 475 -18.03 -0.57 -11.17
CA PHE A 475 -19.15 0.36 -11.11
C PHE A 475 -19.70 0.66 -12.51
N ASP A 476 -18.81 0.97 -13.46
CA ASP A 476 -19.19 1.22 -14.85
C ASP A 476 -19.93 0.01 -15.44
N GLU A 477 -19.37 -1.20 -15.29
CA GLU A 477 -19.97 -2.45 -15.73
C GLU A 477 -21.35 -2.67 -15.09
N PHE A 478 -21.49 -2.40 -13.78
CA PHE A 478 -22.76 -2.53 -13.07
C PHE A 478 -23.82 -1.55 -13.59
N MET A 479 -23.47 -0.28 -13.77
CA MET A 479 -24.37 0.75 -14.26
C MET A 479 -24.84 0.50 -15.70
N GLU A 480 -23.91 0.11 -16.57
CA GLU A 480 -24.17 -0.14 -17.99
C GLU A 480 -24.99 -1.41 -18.20
N THR A 481 -24.60 -2.53 -17.55
CA THR A 481 -25.27 -3.83 -17.73
C THR A 481 -26.72 -3.80 -17.25
N ASN A 482 -27.03 -3.01 -16.22
CA ASN A 482 -28.37 -2.90 -15.66
C ASN A 482 -29.14 -1.66 -16.14
N GLU A 483 -28.63 -0.88 -17.08
CA GLU A 483 -29.22 0.33 -17.63
C GLU A 483 -29.74 1.31 -16.56
N LEU A 484 -28.94 1.57 -15.51
CA LEU A 484 -29.39 2.31 -14.34
C LEU A 484 -29.34 3.84 -14.50
N TYR A 485 -28.56 4.37 -15.45
CA TYR A 485 -28.41 5.82 -15.62
C TYR A 485 -29.73 6.60 -15.78
N PRO A 486 -30.74 6.12 -16.52
CA PRO A 486 -32.00 6.87 -16.64
C PRO A 486 -32.73 7.11 -15.33
N VAL A 487 -32.73 6.12 -14.41
CA VAL A 487 -33.37 6.29 -13.09
C VAL A 487 -32.45 7.06 -12.14
N ALA A 488 -31.17 6.84 -12.23
CA ALA A 488 -30.17 7.46 -11.37
C ALA A 488 -30.06 8.98 -11.59
N LEU A 489 -30.06 9.42 -12.85
CA LEU A 489 -29.96 10.84 -13.23
C LEU A 489 -31.32 11.57 -13.30
N GLY A 490 -32.40 10.83 -13.23
CA GLY A 490 -33.78 11.40 -13.26
C GLY A 490 -34.20 12.01 -11.91
N ASP A 491 -35.49 12.36 -11.82
CA ASP A 491 -36.09 13.01 -10.66
C ASP A 491 -36.65 12.02 -9.60
N ALA A 492 -36.22 10.75 -9.64
CA ALA A 492 -36.62 9.74 -8.69
C ALA A 492 -36.16 10.06 -7.28
N ASP A 493 -36.97 9.76 -6.26
CA ASP A 493 -36.56 9.88 -4.86
C ASP A 493 -35.54 8.83 -4.45
N ASP A 494 -34.85 9.07 -3.35
CA ASP A 494 -33.73 8.25 -2.86
C ASP A 494 -34.16 6.79 -2.61
N GLU A 495 -35.37 6.55 -2.09
CA GLU A 495 -35.89 5.21 -1.85
C GLU A 495 -36.16 4.46 -3.16
N THR A 496 -36.66 5.15 -4.16
CA THR A 496 -36.90 4.58 -5.49
C THR A 496 -35.57 4.24 -6.16
N ILE A 497 -34.57 5.13 -6.13
CA ILE A 497 -33.21 4.87 -6.64
C ILE A 497 -32.65 3.63 -5.95
N LEU A 498 -32.66 3.59 -4.61
CA LEU A 498 -32.16 2.45 -3.83
C LEU A 498 -32.84 1.14 -4.27
N ARG A 499 -34.16 1.14 -4.43
CA ARG A 499 -34.91 -0.05 -4.82
C ARG A 499 -34.53 -0.58 -6.20
N TYR A 500 -34.27 0.29 -7.18
CA TYR A 500 -33.79 -0.11 -8.50
C TYR A 500 -32.39 -0.73 -8.41
N PHE A 501 -31.50 -0.11 -7.66
CA PHE A 501 -30.13 -0.59 -7.49
C PHE A 501 -30.09 -1.96 -6.76
N LEU A 502 -30.89 -2.15 -5.71
CA LEU A 502 -30.96 -3.42 -4.99
C LEU A 502 -31.46 -4.58 -5.88
N ARG A 503 -32.33 -4.32 -6.85
CA ARG A 503 -32.82 -5.32 -7.82
C ARG A 503 -31.81 -5.64 -8.92
N ALA A 504 -30.86 -4.78 -9.16
CA ALA A 504 -29.84 -4.94 -10.19
C ALA A 504 -28.85 -6.06 -9.83
N SER A 505 -28.22 -6.66 -10.83
CA SER A 505 -27.26 -7.75 -10.67
C SER A 505 -25.82 -7.25 -10.69
N LEU A 506 -25.01 -7.64 -9.69
CA LEU A 506 -23.57 -7.40 -9.71
C LEU A 506 -22.90 -8.29 -10.77
N PRO A 507 -21.74 -7.85 -11.35
CA PRO A 507 -20.95 -8.66 -12.28
C PRO A 507 -20.58 -10.03 -11.70
N SER A 508 -20.71 -11.11 -12.49
CA SER A 508 -20.48 -12.49 -12.03
C SER A 508 -19.06 -12.71 -11.49
N ARG A 509 -18.06 -12.06 -12.12
CA ARG A 509 -16.67 -12.13 -11.65
C ARG A 509 -16.50 -11.59 -10.23
N LEU A 510 -17.23 -10.52 -9.88
CA LEU A 510 -17.21 -9.95 -8.54
C LEU A 510 -17.80 -10.91 -7.51
N ILE A 511 -18.89 -11.60 -7.85
CA ILE A 511 -19.55 -12.58 -6.98
C ILE A 511 -18.59 -13.71 -6.58
N GLU A 512 -17.81 -14.23 -7.53
CA GLU A 512 -16.81 -15.28 -7.25
C GLU A 512 -15.72 -14.79 -6.32
N ASP A 513 -15.23 -13.57 -6.54
CA ASP A 513 -14.19 -12.97 -5.72
C ASP A 513 -14.69 -12.67 -4.29
N LEU A 514 -15.93 -12.20 -4.14
CA LEU A 514 -16.55 -11.98 -2.83
C LEU A 514 -16.69 -13.29 -2.05
N MET A 515 -17.14 -14.38 -2.68
CA MET A 515 -17.26 -15.69 -2.04
C MET A 515 -15.92 -16.18 -1.48
N ALA A 516 -14.82 -15.96 -2.22
CA ALA A 516 -13.49 -16.30 -1.76
C ALA A 516 -12.97 -15.35 -0.65
N PHE A 517 -13.36 -14.08 -0.71
CA PHE A 517 -13.02 -13.10 0.32
C PHE A 517 -13.62 -13.46 1.69
N PHE A 518 -14.85 -13.97 1.72
CA PHE A 518 -15.52 -14.34 2.97
C PHE A 518 -14.85 -15.51 3.70
N ASP A 519 -14.06 -16.36 3.02
CA ASP A 519 -13.26 -17.42 3.66
C ASP A 519 -12.13 -16.87 4.53
N VAL A 520 -11.70 -15.65 4.26
CA VAL A 520 -10.52 -15.04 4.88
C VAL A 520 -10.90 -14.01 5.95
N VAL A 521 -12.09 -13.41 5.83
CA VAL A 521 -12.58 -12.37 6.74
C VAL A 521 -13.04 -12.97 8.07
N LYS A 522 -12.57 -12.39 9.17
CA LYS A 522 -12.88 -12.86 10.53
C LYS A 522 -13.80 -11.91 11.31
N SER A 523 -13.89 -10.66 10.89
CA SER A 523 -14.64 -9.59 11.55
C SER A 523 -15.82 -9.11 10.68
N PRO A 524 -16.76 -8.32 11.22
CA PRO A 524 -17.73 -7.59 10.41
C PRO A 524 -17.06 -6.78 9.31
N ILE A 525 -17.79 -6.46 8.25
CA ILE A 525 -17.27 -5.73 7.08
C ILE A 525 -17.90 -4.34 7.01
N ALA A 526 -17.10 -3.30 6.93
CA ALA A 526 -17.53 -1.98 6.50
C ALA A 526 -17.49 -1.90 4.97
N VAL A 527 -18.62 -1.56 4.35
CA VAL A 527 -18.75 -1.30 2.92
C VAL A 527 -18.79 0.22 2.75
N ARG A 528 -17.65 0.79 2.34
CA ARG A 528 -17.42 2.23 2.32
C ARG A 528 -17.34 2.74 0.89
N SER A 529 -17.89 3.92 0.65
CA SER A 529 -17.67 4.65 -0.58
C SER A 529 -16.20 5.03 -0.78
N SER A 530 -15.77 5.09 -2.01
CA SER A 530 -14.46 5.60 -2.41
C SER A 530 -14.57 6.21 -3.81
N SER A 531 -15.17 7.39 -3.89
CA SER A 531 -15.34 8.08 -5.15
C SER A 531 -14.03 8.69 -5.65
N LEU A 532 -13.99 9.10 -6.90
CA LEU A 532 -12.82 9.77 -7.47
C LEU A 532 -12.57 11.14 -6.82
N LEU A 533 -13.62 11.81 -6.37
CA LEU A 533 -13.59 13.13 -5.76
C LEU A 533 -13.40 13.09 -4.23
N GLU A 534 -13.73 11.98 -3.57
CA GLU A 534 -13.45 11.81 -2.14
C GLU A 534 -11.95 11.93 -1.87
N ASP A 535 -11.60 12.66 -0.82
CA ASP A 535 -10.21 12.93 -0.43
C ASP A 535 -9.39 13.65 -1.52
N SER A 536 -10.06 14.37 -2.44
CA SER A 536 -9.38 15.19 -3.43
C SER A 536 -8.68 16.38 -2.77
N HIS A 537 -7.59 16.86 -3.40
CA HIS A 537 -6.82 18.00 -2.88
C HIS A 537 -7.54 19.34 -2.96
N TYR A 538 -8.64 19.42 -3.71
CA TYR A 538 -9.29 20.69 -4.02
C TYR A 538 -10.68 20.83 -3.41
N GLN A 539 -11.46 19.75 -3.37
CA GLN A 539 -12.84 19.74 -2.88
C GLN A 539 -13.16 18.36 -2.29
N PRO A 540 -12.90 18.12 -1.01
CA PRO A 540 -13.19 16.84 -0.40
C PRO A 540 -14.69 16.63 -0.19
N PHE A 541 -15.16 15.49 -0.65
CA PHE A 541 -16.52 15.00 -0.51
C PHE A 541 -16.63 14.14 0.75
N ALA A 542 -16.65 14.77 1.92
CA ALA A 542 -16.70 14.02 3.18
C ALA A 542 -18.14 13.81 3.66
N GLY A 543 -18.51 12.55 3.95
CA GLY A 543 -19.80 12.22 4.57
C GLY A 543 -21.03 12.41 3.68
N ILE A 544 -20.85 12.47 2.34
CA ILE A 544 -21.95 12.62 1.37
C ILE A 544 -22.47 11.27 0.94
N TYR A 545 -21.57 10.30 0.78
CA TYR A 545 -21.92 8.95 0.37
C TYR A 545 -22.02 8.02 1.56
N SER A 546 -22.89 7.01 1.44
CA SER A 546 -23.22 6.08 2.52
C SER A 546 -22.05 5.12 2.84
N THR A 547 -22.02 4.67 4.10
CA THR A 547 -21.14 3.62 4.61
C THR A 547 -21.95 2.63 5.42
N TYR A 548 -22.04 1.38 4.96
CA TYR A 548 -22.78 0.33 5.65
C TYR A 548 -21.84 -0.61 6.41
N MET A 549 -22.19 -0.99 7.61
CA MET A 549 -21.48 -2.00 8.40
C MET A 549 -22.30 -3.29 8.40
N VAL A 550 -21.70 -4.38 7.91
CA VAL A 550 -22.34 -5.69 7.79
C VAL A 550 -21.76 -6.63 8.85
N PRO A 551 -22.58 -7.18 9.77
CA PRO A 551 -22.14 -8.21 10.70
C PRO A 551 -21.59 -9.42 9.97
N LYS A 552 -20.69 -10.16 10.62
CA LYS A 552 -20.24 -11.43 10.06
C LYS A 552 -21.35 -12.47 10.18
N ILE A 553 -21.75 -13.00 9.03
CA ILE A 553 -22.78 -14.05 8.91
C ILE A 553 -22.06 -15.35 8.58
N GLU A 554 -22.36 -16.42 9.32
CA GLU A 554 -21.71 -17.72 9.15
C GLU A 554 -22.10 -18.38 7.81
N GLU A 555 -23.35 -18.20 7.37
CA GLU A 555 -23.81 -18.72 6.09
C GLU A 555 -23.33 -17.81 4.95
N LYS A 556 -22.52 -18.38 4.02
CA LYS A 556 -21.84 -17.61 2.97
C LYS A 556 -22.78 -16.95 1.97
N TYR A 557 -23.89 -17.58 1.63
CA TYR A 557 -24.84 -17.02 0.67
C TYR A 557 -25.61 -15.85 1.25
N ASP A 558 -25.94 -15.91 2.54
CA ASP A 558 -26.56 -14.80 3.25
C ASP A 558 -25.57 -13.65 3.41
N MET A 559 -24.30 -13.96 3.70
CA MET A 559 -23.23 -12.96 3.72
C MET A 559 -23.04 -12.31 2.35
N LEU A 560 -23.04 -13.11 1.27
CA LEU A 560 -22.96 -12.61 -0.10
C LEU A 560 -24.12 -11.68 -0.44
N ARG A 561 -25.35 -12.08 -0.11
CA ARG A 561 -26.54 -11.27 -0.35
C ARG A 561 -26.43 -9.93 0.37
N THR A 562 -26.11 -9.96 1.67
CA THR A 562 -26.07 -8.75 2.49
C THR A 562 -24.95 -7.80 2.05
N VAL A 563 -23.75 -8.32 1.78
CA VAL A 563 -22.64 -7.48 1.28
C VAL A 563 -22.92 -6.96 -0.13
N SER A 564 -23.55 -7.78 -1.00
CA SER A 564 -23.95 -7.33 -2.35
C SER A 564 -24.96 -6.20 -2.28
N ASP A 565 -25.92 -6.29 -1.39
CA ASP A 565 -26.93 -5.24 -1.22
C ASP A 565 -26.32 -3.97 -0.61
N ALA A 566 -25.36 -4.10 0.32
CA ALA A 566 -24.60 -2.97 0.81
C ALA A 566 -23.78 -2.28 -0.30
N ILE A 567 -23.11 -3.04 -1.17
CA ILE A 567 -22.38 -2.49 -2.33
C ILE A 567 -23.31 -1.70 -3.24
N LYS A 568 -24.47 -2.27 -3.59
CA LYS A 568 -25.49 -1.63 -4.42
C LYS A 568 -26.06 -0.37 -3.77
N ALA A 569 -26.27 -0.40 -2.44
CA ALA A 569 -26.75 0.75 -1.69
C ALA A 569 -25.71 1.89 -1.67
N VAL A 570 -24.42 1.58 -1.53
CA VAL A 570 -23.36 2.59 -1.67
C VAL A 570 -23.32 3.14 -3.11
N TYR A 571 -23.46 2.31 -4.13
CA TYR A 571 -23.55 2.78 -5.52
C TYR A 571 -24.77 3.71 -5.73
N ALA A 572 -25.92 3.38 -5.15
CA ALA A 572 -27.13 4.21 -5.21
C ALA A 572 -26.92 5.59 -4.57
N SER A 573 -26.13 5.66 -3.45
CA SER A 573 -25.91 6.90 -2.71
C SER A 573 -25.22 8.01 -3.51
N VAL A 574 -24.54 7.66 -4.62
CA VAL A 574 -23.99 8.63 -5.57
C VAL A 574 -25.08 9.54 -6.13
N PHE A 575 -26.26 8.99 -6.33
CA PHE A 575 -27.37 9.64 -7.03
C PHE A 575 -28.47 10.14 -6.10
N TYR A 576 -28.27 10.11 -4.79
CA TYR A 576 -29.22 10.65 -3.83
C TYR A 576 -29.32 12.17 -3.91
N LYS A 577 -30.42 12.70 -3.42
CA LYS A 577 -30.71 14.14 -3.46
C LYS A 577 -29.59 15.00 -2.90
N ASP A 578 -29.03 14.60 -1.74
CA ASP A 578 -27.95 15.34 -1.10
C ASP A 578 -26.66 15.30 -1.94
N SER A 579 -26.36 14.17 -2.57
CA SER A 579 -25.21 14.02 -3.47
C SER A 579 -25.37 14.86 -4.75
N LYS A 580 -26.55 14.83 -5.38
CA LYS A 580 -26.88 15.67 -6.55
C LYS A 580 -26.78 17.16 -6.23
N ALA A 581 -27.32 17.57 -5.06
CA ALA A 581 -27.26 18.96 -4.64
C ALA A 581 -25.81 19.42 -4.38
N TYR A 582 -24.99 18.57 -3.79
CA TYR A 582 -23.59 18.84 -3.57
C TYR A 582 -22.80 18.97 -4.87
N MET A 583 -23.01 18.05 -5.83
CA MET A 583 -22.35 18.08 -7.14
C MET A 583 -22.70 19.38 -7.90
N THR A 584 -23.97 19.78 -7.84
CA THR A 584 -24.42 21.04 -8.44
C THR A 584 -23.74 22.26 -7.78
N ALA A 585 -23.66 22.26 -6.44
CA ALA A 585 -23.03 23.36 -5.70
C ALA A 585 -21.50 23.47 -5.96
N THR A 586 -20.85 22.38 -6.36
CA THR A 586 -19.41 22.31 -6.64
C THR A 586 -19.07 22.42 -8.12
N SER A 587 -20.06 22.64 -8.98
CA SER A 587 -19.89 22.67 -10.46
C SER A 587 -19.28 21.39 -11.05
N ASN A 588 -19.43 20.25 -10.39
CA ASN A 588 -19.02 18.94 -10.87
C ASN A 588 -20.18 18.28 -11.64
N LEU A 589 -19.82 17.43 -12.60
CA LEU A 589 -20.80 16.68 -13.37
C LEU A 589 -21.03 15.31 -12.73
N ILE A 590 -22.24 15.04 -12.27
CA ILE A 590 -22.60 13.81 -11.57
C ILE A 590 -22.49 12.55 -12.43
N ASP A 591 -22.66 12.68 -13.75
CA ASP A 591 -22.50 11.59 -14.71
C ASP A 591 -21.02 11.20 -14.94
N GLN A 592 -20.07 12.02 -14.48
CA GLN A 592 -18.63 11.73 -14.51
C GLN A 592 -18.12 11.15 -13.19
N GLU A 593 -18.92 11.16 -12.12
CA GLU A 593 -18.56 10.57 -10.85
C GLU A 593 -18.57 9.05 -10.92
N LYS A 594 -17.47 8.42 -10.52
CA LYS A 594 -17.31 6.97 -10.50
C LYS A 594 -16.99 6.49 -9.09
N MET A 595 -17.68 5.45 -8.69
CA MET A 595 -17.61 4.93 -7.34
C MET A 595 -16.79 3.63 -7.28
N ALA A 596 -15.68 3.64 -6.56
CA ALA A 596 -15.07 2.42 -6.04
C ALA A 596 -15.63 2.08 -4.65
N ILE A 597 -15.55 0.83 -4.25
CA ILE A 597 -16.01 0.36 -2.94
C ILE A 597 -14.83 -0.15 -2.13
N VAL A 598 -14.69 0.32 -0.90
CA VAL A 598 -13.75 -0.23 0.07
C VAL A 598 -14.48 -1.22 0.96
N LEU A 599 -14.16 -2.50 0.83
CA LEU A 599 -14.55 -3.56 1.76
C LEU A 599 -13.45 -3.69 2.82
N GLN A 600 -13.76 -3.34 4.05
CA GLN A 600 -12.77 -3.27 5.12
C GLN A 600 -13.27 -3.99 6.37
N GLU A 601 -12.44 -4.83 7.00
CA GLU A 601 -12.77 -5.41 8.30
C GLU A 601 -12.99 -4.30 9.33
N VAL A 602 -14.11 -4.36 10.05
CA VAL A 602 -14.39 -3.44 11.15
C VAL A 602 -13.45 -3.77 12.31
N VAL A 603 -12.79 -2.74 12.82
CA VAL A 603 -11.93 -2.87 14.00
C VAL A 603 -12.79 -2.96 15.26
N GLY A 604 -12.49 -3.90 16.13
CA GLY A 604 -13.19 -4.03 17.40
C GLY A 604 -13.11 -5.44 17.98
N SER A 605 -13.81 -5.61 19.08
CA SER A 605 -14.02 -6.88 19.74
C SER A 605 -15.51 -7.15 19.91
N ARG A 606 -15.85 -8.43 20.05
CA ARG A 606 -17.23 -8.83 20.33
C ARG A 606 -17.49 -8.74 21.82
N TYR A 607 -18.52 -8.01 22.19
CA TYR A 607 -19.06 -7.90 23.54
C TYR A 607 -20.52 -8.37 23.51
N ASN A 608 -20.78 -9.62 23.91
CA ASN A 608 -22.10 -10.25 23.79
C ASN A 608 -22.66 -10.16 22.36
N ASP A 609 -23.67 -9.31 22.17
CA ASP A 609 -24.37 -9.09 20.91
C ASP A 609 -23.90 -7.84 20.15
N HIS A 610 -22.90 -7.17 20.68
CA HIS A 610 -22.38 -5.93 20.13
C HIS A 610 -20.92 -6.12 19.66
N PHE A 611 -20.53 -5.29 18.68
CA PHE A 611 -19.15 -5.25 18.17
C PHE A 611 -18.68 -3.82 18.07
N TYR A 612 -17.58 -3.49 18.75
CA TYR A 612 -16.99 -2.14 18.73
C TYR A 612 -15.54 -2.17 19.20
N PRO A 613 -14.72 -1.15 18.81
CA PRO A 613 -13.34 -1.00 19.26
C PRO A 613 -13.28 -0.44 20.69
N THR A 614 -12.13 -0.61 21.34
CA THR A 614 -11.85 0.02 22.62
C THR A 614 -11.95 1.53 22.54
N MET A 615 -11.46 2.11 21.42
CA MET A 615 -11.64 3.52 21.09
C MET A 615 -11.54 3.75 19.60
N SER A 616 -12.16 4.83 19.14
CA SER A 616 -11.96 5.41 17.81
C SER A 616 -11.53 6.86 17.97
N GLY A 617 -10.89 7.41 16.94
CA GLY A 617 -10.45 8.79 16.97
C GLY A 617 -10.30 9.42 15.60
N VAL A 618 -10.31 10.75 15.62
CA VAL A 618 -9.91 11.60 14.51
C VAL A 618 -8.80 12.51 15.01
N ALA A 619 -7.69 12.56 14.29
CA ALA A 619 -6.58 13.42 14.66
C ALA A 619 -6.13 14.27 13.46
N ARG A 620 -5.64 15.48 13.74
CA ARG A 620 -5.19 16.46 12.75
C ARG A 620 -3.81 16.96 13.10
N SER A 621 -2.98 17.17 12.09
CA SER A 621 -1.66 17.76 12.27
C SER A 621 -1.73 19.28 12.51
N LEU A 622 -2.88 19.91 12.33
CA LEU A 622 -3.12 21.31 12.58
C LEU A 622 -4.24 21.45 13.62
N ASN A 623 -3.91 22.10 14.75
CA ASN A 623 -4.87 22.46 15.78
C ASN A 623 -5.39 23.88 15.54
N PHE A 624 -6.65 24.00 15.12
CA PHE A 624 -7.26 25.28 14.82
C PHE A 624 -7.67 26.05 16.07
N TYR A 625 -7.70 25.40 17.24
CA TYR A 625 -8.10 25.98 18.51
C TYR A 625 -7.14 25.53 19.63
N PRO A 626 -5.91 26.03 19.65
CA PRO A 626 -4.96 25.69 20.69
C PRO A 626 -5.43 26.24 22.04
N ILE A 627 -5.24 25.48 23.12
CA ILE A 627 -5.65 25.82 24.49
C ILE A 627 -4.41 25.91 25.37
N GLY A 628 -4.32 26.95 26.17
CA GLY A 628 -3.22 27.15 27.10
C GLY A 628 -1.86 27.26 26.39
N ASN A 629 -1.00 26.29 26.59
CA ASN A 629 0.36 26.26 25.98
C ASN A 629 0.43 25.54 24.64
N GLU A 630 -0.69 25.03 24.12
CA GLU A 630 -0.74 24.38 22.81
C GLU A 630 -0.46 25.37 21.69
N LYS A 631 0.12 24.89 20.60
CA LYS A 631 0.30 25.62 19.35
C LYS A 631 -0.46 24.95 18.22
N ALA A 632 -0.70 25.69 17.14
CA ALA A 632 -1.39 25.15 15.97
C ALA A 632 -0.67 23.91 15.38
N GLU A 633 0.66 23.90 15.38
CA GLU A 633 1.48 22.79 14.89
C GLU A 633 1.57 21.56 15.81
N ASP A 634 1.04 21.63 17.03
CA ASP A 634 1.08 20.51 17.99
C ASP A 634 0.05 19.44 17.67
N GLY A 635 -0.85 19.74 16.73
CA GLY A 635 -1.92 18.83 16.36
C GLY A 635 -3.00 18.69 17.41
N ILE A 636 -4.05 17.98 17.04
CA ILE A 636 -5.23 17.74 17.88
C ILE A 636 -5.79 16.35 17.61
N ALA A 637 -6.27 15.66 18.64
CA ALA A 637 -6.98 14.42 18.57
C ALA A 637 -8.30 14.47 19.35
N ASN A 638 -9.34 13.88 18.77
CA ASN A 638 -10.63 13.63 19.42
C ASN A 638 -10.81 12.12 19.48
N ILE A 639 -11.02 11.59 20.68
CA ILE A 639 -11.20 10.14 20.90
C ILE A 639 -12.50 9.86 21.60
N ALA A 640 -13.06 8.68 21.32
CA ALA A 640 -14.33 8.22 21.90
C ALA A 640 -14.32 6.69 22.02
N LEU A 641 -15.07 6.15 22.97
CA LEU A 641 -15.43 4.74 23.03
C LEU A 641 -16.34 4.37 21.87
N GLY A 642 -16.13 3.19 21.28
CA GLY A 642 -17.01 2.64 20.26
C GLY A 642 -16.64 3.06 18.83
N LEU A 643 -17.58 2.93 17.91
CA LEU A 643 -17.38 3.17 16.49
C LEU A 643 -17.19 4.65 16.18
N GLY A 644 -16.26 4.95 15.25
CA GLY A 644 -15.87 6.30 14.86
C GLY A 644 -17.00 7.17 14.30
N LYS A 645 -18.09 6.57 13.82
CA LYS A 645 -19.28 7.30 13.39
C LYS A 645 -19.80 8.25 14.49
N TYR A 646 -19.66 7.88 15.77
CA TYR A 646 -20.05 8.75 16.87
C TYR A 646 -19.29 10.09 16.88
N ILE A 647 -18.02 10.07 16.51
CA ILE A 647 -17.17 11.28 16.42
C ILE A 647 -17.59 12.15 15.24
N VAL A 648 -17.73 11.53 14.06
CA VAL A 648 -18.06 12.27 12.82
C VAL A 648 -19.48 12.81 12.81
N ASP A 649 -20.40 12.21 13.55
CA ASP A 649 -21.76 12.70 13.77
C ASP A 649 -21.82 13.83 14.84
N GLY A 650 -20.68 14.23 15.39
CA GLY A 650 -20.58 15.34 16.33
C GLY A 650 -20.89 14.98 17.80
N GLY A 651 -20.76 13.71 18.17
CA GLY A 651 -20.91 13.26 19.56
C GLY A 651 -19.87 13.87 20.49
N GLN A 652 -20.08 13.76 21.80
CA GLN A 652 -19.12 14.18 22.81
C GLN A 652 -17.87 13.30 22.77
N THR A 653 -16.70 13.93 22.60
CA THR A 653 -15.40 13.25 22.51
C THR A 653 -14.43 13.80 23.52
N LEU A 654 -13.43 13.02 23.91
CA LEU A 654 -12.31 13.59 24.66
C LEU A 654 -11.33 14.21 23.67
N ARG A 655 -11.01 15.49 23.90
CA ARG A 655 -10.09 16.28 23.10
C ARG A 655 -8.73 16.38 23.79
N PHE A 656 -7.64 16.13 23.10
CA PHE A 656 -6.27 16.37 23.57
C PHE A 656 -5.32 16.69 22.42
N SER A 657 -4.23 17.41 22.74
CA SER A 657 -3.11 17.56 21.80
C SER A 657 -2.12 16.39 21.98
N PRO A 658 -1.67 15.72 20.91
CA PRO A 658 -0.69 14.63 21.02
C PRO A 658 0.62 15.02 21.70
N ARG A 659 1.03 16.30 21.59
CA ARG A 659 2.22 16.81 22.29
C ARG A 659 1.96 17.23 23.73
N HIS A 660 0.71 17.40 24.12
CA HIS A 660 0.28 17.82 25.45
C HIS A 660 -0.80 16.88 26.02
N PRO A 661 -0.57 15.53 26.07
CA PRO A 661 -1.60 14.55 26.39
C PRO A 661 -2.17 14.69 27.81
N HIS A 662 -1.44 15.34 28.71
CA HIS A 662 -1.87 15.57 30.09
C HIS A 662 -2.76 16.81 30.26
N SER A 663 -2.83 17.67 29.23
CA SER A 663 -3.63 18.90 29.27
C SER A 663 -5.00 18.67 28.66
N ILE A 664 -5.91 18.06 29.43
CA ILE A 664 -7.26 17.73 29.00
C ILE A 664 -8.27 18.68 29.61
N LEU A 665 -8.89 19.55 28.79
CA LEU A 665 -9.83 20.55 29.25
C LEU A 665 -11.04 19.93 29.96
N GLN A 666 -11.60 18.84 29.41
CA GLN A 666 -12.77 18.16 30.02
C GLN A 666 -12.49 17.56 31.40
N MET A 667 -11.20 17.32 31.72
CA MET A 667 -10.78 16.79 33.02
C MET A 667 -10.23 17.89 33.96
N SER A 668 -10.26 19.18 33.56
CA SER A 668 -9.69 20.28 34.34
C SER A 668 -10.44 20.56 35.65
N THR A 669 -11.74 20.29 35.70
CA THR A 669 -12.56 20.37 36.91
C THR A 669 -13.50 19.16 36.98
N MET A 670 -13.92 18.83 38.20
CA MET A 670 -14.90 17.77 38.44
C MET A 670 -16.23 18.01 37.73
N ASP A 671 -16.70 19.24 37.69
CA ASP A 671 -17.96 19.61 37.03
C ASP A 671 -17.87 19.41 35.51
N PHE A 672 -16.75 19.77 34.87
CA PHE A 672 -16.50 19.48 33.46
C PHE A 672 -16.42 17.98 33.19
N ALA A 673 -15.69 17.24 34.01
CA ALA A 673 -15.56 15.81 33.85
C ALA A 673 -16.91 15.07 33.94
N LEU A 674 -17.80 15.53 34.77
CA LEU A 674 -19.14 14.96 34.93
C LEU A 674 -20.13 15.36 33.81
N ARG A 675 -19.94 16.51 33.16
CA ARG A 675 -20.87 17.04 32.14
C ARG A 675 -20.39 16.89 30.73
N GLU A 676 -19.08 17.07 30.47
CA GLU A 676 -18.52 17.23 29.12
C GLU A 676 -17.80 15.98 28.64
N THR A 677 -17.87 14.83 29.36
CA THR A 677 -17.35 13.58 28.92
C THR A 677 -18.42 12.71 28.25
N GLN A 678 -17.99 11.84 27.35
CA GLN A 678 -18.86 10.94 26.59
C GLN A 678 -19.76 10.09 27.51
N THR A 679 -21.04 10.00 27.18
CA THR A 679 -22.03 9.21 27.91
C THR A 679 -22.67 8.11 27.07
N ARG A 680 -22.60 8.20 25.75
CA ARG A 680 -23.16 7.26 24.79
C ARG A 680 -22.14 6.94 23.69
N PHE A 681 -22.29 5.82 23.02
CA PHE A 681 -21.43 5.42 21.90
C PHE A 681 -22.22 4.58 20.88
N TYR A 682 -21.67 4.43 19.68
CA TYR A 682 -22.19 3.50 18.69
C TYR A 682 -21.48 2.15 18.75
N ALA A 683 -22.27 1.10 18.67
CA ALA A 683 -21.84 -0.29 18.48
C ALA A 683 -22.56 -0.92 17.28
N LEU A 684 -21.96 -1.87 16.63
CA LEU A 684 -22.63 -2.68 15.63
C LEU A 684 -23.46 -3.75 16.33
N ASP A 685 -24.75 -3.83 16.02
CA ASP A 685 -25.64 -4.90 16.49
C ASP A 685 -25.38 -6.17 15.68
N LEU A 686 -25.07 -7.27 16.37
CA LEU A 686 -24.79 -8.56 15.75
C LEU A 686 -26.03 -9.46 15.63
N LYS A 687 -27.15 -9.10 16.27
CA LYS A 687 -28.37 -9.90 16.27
C LYS A 687 -29.42 -9.41 15.29
N ASN A 688 -29.65 -8.10 15.28
CA ASN A 688 -30.72 -7.51 14.50
C ASN A 688 -30.19 -7.12 13.11
N MET A 689 -30.30 -8.06 12.18
CA MET A 689 -30.11 -7.73 10.78
C MET A 689 -31.43 -7.16 10.27
N ALA A 690 -31.41 -5.92 9.81
CA ALA A 690 -32.59 -5.34 9.18
C ALA A 690 -33.03 -6.22 7.99
N GLU A 691 -34.32 -6.50 7.87
CA GLU A 691 -34.86 -7.30 6.77
C GLU A 691 -34.62 -6.65 5.38
N ALA A 692 -34.41 -5.35 5.34
CA ALA A 692 -34.13 -4.59 4.11
C ALA A 692 -33.15 -3.44 4.36
N PHE A 693 -32.29 -3.17 3.37
CA PHE A 693 -31.43 -1.98 3.37
C PHE A 693 -32.26 -0.70 3.28
N SER A 694 -31.84 0.32 3.99
CA SER A 694 -32.41 1.64 4.06
C SER A 694 -31.50 2.70 3.46
N VAL A 695 -32.03 3.84 3.10
CA VAL A 695 -31.24 5.06 2.77
C VAL A 695 -30.42 5.51 3.98
N ASP A 696 -30.92 5.28 5.20
CA ASP A 696 -30.17 5.48 6.44
C ASP A 696 -29.10 4.38 6.59
N ASP A 697 -27.82 4.76 6.50
CA ASP A 697 -26.67 3.87 6.59
C ASP A 697 -26.33 3.43 8.04
N ALA A 698 -27.03 3.99 9.03
CA ALA A 698 -26.85 3.65 10.44
C ALA A 698 -27.82 2.56 10.97
N PHE A 699 -28.64 1.98 10.11
CA PHE A 699 -29.72 1.07 10.52
C PHE A 699 -29.24 -0.16 11.31
N ASN A 700 -27.97 -0.60 11.14
CA ASN A 700 -27.35 -1.70 11.89
C ASN A 700 -26.61 -1.24 13.15
N LEU A 701 -26.59 0.05 13.41
CA LEU A 701 -25.88 0.60 14.56
C LEU A 701 -26.84 0.87 15.72
N VAL A 702 -26.40 0.52 16.90
CA VAL A 702 -27.11 0.78 18.13
C VAL A 702 -26.37 1.82 18.96
N LYS A 703 -27.12 2.78 19.54
CA LYS A 703 -26.58 3.80 20.43
C LYS A 703 -26.72 3.35 21.87
N LEU A 704 -25.63 2.89 22.47
CA LEU A 704 -25.55 2.35 23.83
C LEU A 704 -25.09 3.41 24.82
N GLY A 705 -25.37 3.18 26.09
CA GLY A 705 -24.88 3.98 27.21
C GLY A 705 -23.67 3.34 27.92
N LEU A 706 -23.00 4.11 28.80
CA LEU A 706 -21.88 3.59 29.58
C LEU A 706 -22.26 2.45 30.54
N LYS A 707 -23.50 2.33 30.94
CA LYS A 707 -23.98 1.21 31.75
C LYS A 707 -23.95 -0.10 30.99
N ASP A 708 -24.24 -0.05 29.69
CA ASP A 708 -24.19 -1.22 28.82
C ASP A 708 -22.74 -1.67 28.65
N ALA A 709 -21.83 -0.72 28.36
CA ALA A 709 -20.40 -0.98 28.25
C ALA A 709 -19.78 -1.48 29.58
N ASP A 710 -20.27 -1.01 30.73
CA ASP A 710 -19.86 -1.49 32.05
C ASP A 710 -20.27 -2.95 32.26
N ALA A 711 -21.53 -3.30 31.93
CA ALA A 711 -22.04 -4.66 31.99
C ALA A 711 -21.29 -5.61 31.04
N GLU A 712 -20.80 -5.12 29.91
CA GLU A 712 -20.00 -5.86 28.93
C GLU A 712 -18.51 -5.93 29.29
N GLY A 713 -18.07 -5.18 30.33
CA GLY A 713 -16.68 -5.21 30.82
C GLY A 713 -15.68 -4.47 29.95
N SER A 714 -16.13 -3.66 28.98
CA SER A 714 -15.26 -2.94 28.02
C SER A 714 -14.61 -1.68 28.59
N LEU A 715 -15.08 -1.18 29.75
CA LEU A 715 -14.66 0.11 30.31
C LEU A 715 -13.36 0.07 31.11
N LYS A 716 -12.88 -1.08 31.50
CA LYS A 716 -11.87 -1.26 32.55
C LYS A 716 -10.62 -0.38 32.41
N TYR A 717 -10.19 -0.10 31.20
CA TYR A 717 -8.91 0.59 30.94
C TYR A 717 -9.05 2.04 30.45
N ILE A 718 -10.28 2.49 30.21
CA ILE A 718 -10.55 3.80 29.59
C ILE A 718 -11.32 4.76 30.48
N VAL A 719 -11.69 4.33 31.71
CA VAL A 719 -12.49 5.15 32.62
C VAL A 719 -11.73 5.57 33.87
N SER A 720 -12.19 6.68 34.45
CA SER A 720 -12.07 7.01 35.86
C SER A 720 -13.40 6.78 36.56
N THR A 721 -13.39 6.61 37.88
CA THR A 721 -14.61 6.39 38.65
C THR A 721 -14.84 7.56 39.60
N TYR A 722 -16.01 8.22 39.52
CA TYR A 722 -16.44 9.24 40.45
C TYR A 722 -17.05 8.60 41.69
N ASP A 723 -16.47 8.93 42.85
CA ASP A 723 -16.97 8.57 44.16
C ASP A 723 -17.88 9.69 44.71
N PRO A 724 -19.20 9.44 44.81
CA PRO A 724 -20.13 10.49 45.29
C PRO A 724 -20.00 10.80 46.77
N TYR A 725 -19.42 9.90 47.58
CA TYR A 725 -19.23 10.10 49.01
C TYR A 725 -18.08 11.04 49.31
N ASP A 726 -16.93 10.73 48.66
CA ASP A 726 -15.72 11.54 48.82
C ASP A 726 -15.69 12.75 47.89
N GLN A 727 -16.62 12.82 46.91
CA GLN A 727 -16.68 13.86 45.87
C GLN A 727 -15.34 13.97 45.09
N ILE A 728 -14.72 12.84 44.77
CA ILE A 728 -13.48 12.79 44.01
C ILE A 728 -13.61 11.87 42.79
N ILE A 729 -12.81 12.14 41.78
CA ILE A 729 -12.60 11.26 40.64
C ILE A 729 -11.33 10.47 40.90
N ARG A 730 -11.43 9.13 40.94
CA ARG A 730 -10.32 8.22 41.07
C ARG A 730 -9.95 7.68 39.72
N ASP A 731 -8.66 7.69 39.38
CA ASP A 731 -8.18 7.10 38.15
C ASP A 731 -8.37 5.59 38.15
N GLY A 732 -8.91 5.08 37.02
CA GLY A 732 -9.18 3.66 36.83
C GLY A 732 -10.60 3.21 37.18
N TYR A 733 -10.82 1.93 36.95
CA TYR A 733 -12.10 1.27 37.17
C TYR A 733 -12.23 0.77 38.61
N TYR A 734 -13.20 1.28 39.34
CA TYR A 734 -13.58 0.78 40.67
C TYR A 734 -15.04 0.31 40.64
N PRO A 735 -15.40 -0.80 41.33
CA PRO A 735 -16.78 -1.23 41.45
C PRO A 735 -17.63 -0.16 42.15
N GLY A 736 -18.83 0.09 41.65
CA GLY A 736 -19.67 1.18 42.12
C GLY A 736 -19.24 2.53 41.55
N GLY A 737 -19.88 3.63 42.01
CA GLY A 737 -19.61 4.97 41.50
C GLY A 737 -20.00 5.20 40.03
N ARG A 738 -19.97 6.47 39.61
CA ARG A 738 -20.25 6.83 38.23
C ARG A 738 -18.97 6.71 37.36
N LYS A 739 -19.06 6.01 36.24
CA LYS A 739 -17.96 5.86 35.28
C LYS A 739 -17.86 7.12 34.40
N ILE A 740 -16.64 7.57 34.18
CA ILE A 740 -16.30 8.74 33.36
C ILE A 740 -15.27 8.30 32.33
N LEU A 741 -15.52 8.51 31.05
CA LEU A 741 -14.59 8.22 30.00
C LEU A 741 -13.48 9.28 29.99
N SER A 742 -12.41 9.00 30.71
CA SER A 742 -11.27 9.90 30.90
C SER A 742 -10.06 9.54 30.05
N PHE A 743 -9.96 8.27 29.62
CA PHE A 743 -8.77 7.70 28.95
C PHE A 743 -7.46 7.94 29.70
N VAL A 744 -7.53 8.21 30.99
CA VAL A 744 -6.40 8.63 31.83
C VAL A 744 -5.29 7.58 31.88
N ASN A 745 -5.65 6.29 31.90
CA ASN A 745 -4.66 5.22 31.90
C ASN A 745 -3.79 5.21 30.62
N ILE A 746 -4.35 5.69 29.52
CA ILE A 746 -3.68 5.76 28.22
C ILE A 746 -2.90 7.07 28.09
N LEU A 747 -3.53 8.21 28.44
CA LEU A 747 -2.98 9.53 28.20
C LEU A 747 -2.03 10.04 29.30
N GLN A 748 -2.19 9.55 30.54
CA GLN A 748 -1.35 9.96 31.68
C GLN A 748 -0.45 8.85 32.22
N HIS A 749 -0.88 7.60 32.12
CA HIS A 749 -0.14 6.44 32.62
C HIS A 749 0.51 5.59 31.53
N ASP A 750 0.42 6.02 30.25
CA ASP A 750 1.11 5.44 29.10
C ASP A 750 0.99 3.90 29.00
N VAL A 751 -0.19 3.33 29.26
CA VAL A 751 -0.44 1.90 29.12
C VAL A 751 -0.03 1.41 27.72
N PHE A 752 -0.23 2.26 26.72
CA PHE A 752 0.39 2.16 25.40
C PHE A 752 0.61 3.57 24.80
N PRO A 753 1.57 3.73 23.87
CA PRO A 753 2.07 5.04 23.46
C PRO A 753 1.16 5.73 22.42
N LEU A 754 -0.12 5.99 22.74
CA LEU A 754 -1.08 6.57 21.81
C LEU A 754 -0.67 7.98 21.37
N ALA A 755 -0.33 8.84 22.31
CA ALA A 755 0.00 10.25 22.03
C ALA A 755 1.25 10.36 21.15
N ASP A 756 2.31 9.66 21.51
CA ASP A 756 3.56 9.64 20.73
C ASP A 756 3.35 9.08 19.33
N THR A 757 2.56 8.02 19.20
CA THR A 757 2.25 7.41 17.91
C THR A 757 1.47 8.37 17.02
N LEU A 758 0.47 9.06 17.59
CA LEU A 758 -0.30 10.07 16.85
C LEU A 758 0.58 11.23 16.39
N ASP A 759 1.44 11.77 17.25
CA ASP A 759 2.36 12.85 16.87
C ASP A 759 3.30 12.40 15.73
N GLN A 760 3.85 11.18 15.82
CA GLN A 760 4.70 10.64 14.76
C GLN A 760 3.94 10.44 13.44
N ILE A 761 2.75 9.81 13.47
CA ILE A 761 1.94 9.55 12.28
C ILE A 761 1.51 10.86 11.61
N LEU A 762 1.07 11.85 12.39
CA LEU A 762 0.66 13.15 11.87
C LEU A 762 1.83 13.89 11.21
N ARG A 763 3.02 13.89 11.83
CA ARG A 763 4.23 14.49 11.25
C ARG A 763 4.67 13.80 9.97
N ILE A 764 4.74 12.46 9.99
CA ILE A 764 5.11 11.66 8.81
C ILE A 764 4.08 11.88 7.70
N GLY A 765 2.79 11.80 8.02
CA GLY A 765 1.71 12.01 7.06
C GLY A 765 1.79 13.40 6.42
N GLN A 766 2.01 14.46 7.21
CA GLN A 766 2.17 15.82 6.72
C GLN A 766 3.41 15.97 5.84
N GLN A 767 4.53 15.35 6.22
CA GLN A 767 5.76 15.36 5.44
C GLN A 767 5.59 14.65 4.09
N GLU A 768 5.00 13.46 4.09
CA GLU A 768 4.81 12.64 2.90
C GLU A 768 3.74 13.21 1.96
N MET A 769 2.70 13.85 2.49
CA MET A 769 1.67 14.52 1.68
C MET A 769 2.01 15.97 1.31
N GLY A 770 3.02 16.57 1.94
CA GLY A 770 3.43 17.96 1.73
C GLY A 770 2.40 19.00 2.21
N ARG A 771 1.41 18.60 3.01
CA ARG A 771 0.31 19.42 3.55
C ARG A 771 -0.13 18.92 4.91
N PRO A 772 -0.79 19.76 5.75
CA PRO A 772 -1.45 19.29 6.95
C PRO A 772 -2.41 18.14 6.64
N VAL A 773 -2.49 17.17 7.54
CA VAL A 773 -3.27 15.95 7.35
C VAL A 773 -4.26 15.73 8.49
N GLU A 774 -5.34 15.07 8.14
CA GLU A 774 -6.28 14.47 9.07
C GLU A 774 -6.25 12.94 8.90
N ILE A 775 -6.30 12.24 10.03
CA ILE A 775 -6.37 10.79 10.07
C ILE A 775 -7.60 10.33 10.86
N GLU A 776 -8.23 9.26 10.38
CA GLU A 776 -9.19 8.48 11.15
C GLU A 776 -8.51 7.20 11.63
N PHE A 777 -8.74 6.82 12.87
CA PHE A 777 -8.14 5.64 13.47
C PHE A 777 -9.06 4.93 14.46
N ALA A 778 -8.74 3.69 14.73
CA ALA A 778 -9.33 2.92 15.83
C ALA A 778 -8.23 2.15 16.57
N VAL A 779 -8.41 1.98 17.87
CA VAL A 779 -7.50 1.17 18.69
C VAL A 779 -8.29 0.06 19.35
N ASN A 780 -7.76 -1.14 19.25
CA ASN A 780 -8.32 -2.29 19.93
C ASN A 780 -7.28 -2.87 20.88
N MET A 781 -7.64 -2.99 22.15
CA MET A 781 -6.82 -3.67 23.15
C MET A 781 -7.14 -5.16 23.12
N ASP A 782 -6.11 -5.99 23.28
CA ASP A 782 -6.32 -7.43 23.38
C ASP A 782 -7.10 -7.77 24.65
N PRO A 783 -8.27 -8.42 24.57
CA PRO A 783 -9.04 -8.79 25.76
C PRO A 783 -8.32 -9.77 26.70
N SER A 784 -7.36 -10.52 26.19
CA SER A 784 -6.58 -11.51 26.94
C SER A 784 -5.30 -10.93 27.54
N ASP A 785 -4.72 -9.90 26.90
CA ASP A 785 -3.51 -9.22 27.33
C ASP A 785 -3.66 -7.71 27.13
N HIS A 786 -4.14 -7.05 28.14
CA HIS A 786 -4.44 -5.60 28.11
C HIS A 786 -3.23 -4.70 28.00
N THR A 787 -2.03 -5.24 28.04
CA THR A 787 -0.79 -4.52 27.74
C THR A 787 -0.53 -4.44 26.24
N ARG A 788 -1.25 -5.22 25.42
CA ARG A 788 -1.17 -5.21 23.96
C ARG A 788 -2.31 -4.43 23.35
N ALA A 789 -1.97 -3.51 22.49
CA ALA A 789 -2.90 -2.73 21.70
C ALA A 789 -2.51 -2.71 20.23
N THR A 790 -3.50 -2.69 19.36
CA THR A 790 -3.28 -2.48 17.93
C THR A 790 -3.97 -1.20 17.49
N PHE A 791 -3.18 -0.32 16.92
CA PHE A 791 -3.62 0.93 16.33
C PHE A 791 -3.91 0.70 14.84
N TYR A 792 -5.11 0.99 14.41
CA TYR A 792 -5.53 0.86 13.04
C TYR A 792 -5.76 2.22 12.40
N LEU A 793 -5.03 2.50 11.33
CA LEU A 793 -5.29 3.64 10.46
C LEU A 793 -6.41 3.30 9.49
N LEU A 794 -7.50 4.07 9.53
CA LEU A 794 -8.70 3.86 8.74
C LEU A 794 -8.80 4.77 7.53
N GLN A 795 -8.21 5.97 7.62
CA GLN A 795 -8.18 6.97 6.56
C GLN A 795 -7.09 8.00 6.83
N ILE A 796 -6.52 8.57 5.77
CA ILE A 796 -5.69 9.77 5.80
C ILE A 796 -6.11 10.67 4.64
N ARG A 797 -6.18 11.96 4.91
CA ARG A 797 -6.48 12.96 3.89
C ARG A 797 -5.76 14.28 4.18
N PRO A 798 -5.47 15.07 3.13
CA PRO A 798 -4.93 16.40 3.32
C PRO A 798 -6.00 17.35 3.85
N ILE A 799 -5.60 18.30 4.68
CA ILE A 799 -6.41 19.45 5.07
C ILE A 799 -6.13 20.56 4.06
N VAL A 800 -7.16 21.16 3.52
CA VAL A 800 -7.03 22.30 2.59
C VAL A 800 -6.78 23.57 3.42
N ASP A 801 -5.65 24.22 3.18
CA ASP A 801 -5.27 25.49 3.80
C ASP A 801 -5.29 26.59 2.75
N ASN A 802 -6.14 27.59 2.90
CA ASN A 802 -6.18 28.75 2.01
C ASN A 802 -5.04 29.70 2.34
N LYS A 803 -4.08 29.82 1.44
CA LYS A 803 -2.83 30.60 1.61
C LYS A 803 -2.95 32.04 1.10
N GLU A 804 -3.97 32.79 1.45
CA GLU A 804 -3.96 34.22 1.17
C GLU A 804 -3.21 34.99 2.27
N ILE A 805 -2.34 35.90 1.87
CA ILE A 805 -1.52 36.70 2.82
C ILE A 805 -2.34 37.88 3.28
N MET A 806 -2.54 37.99 4.59
CA MET A 806 -3.16 39.15 5.21
C MET A 806 -2.09 39.95 5.96
N ASP A 807 -1.91 41.21 5.56
CA ASP A 807 -0.91 42.12 6.16
C ASP A 807 -1.44 42.98 7.31
N GLU A 808 -2.73 42.87 7.64
CA GLU A 808 -3.36 43.68 8.68
C GLU A 808 -3.42 42.96 10.03
N ASP A 809 -3.13 43.67 11.11
CA ASP A 809 -3.27 43.13 12.47
C ASP A 809 -4.71 43.31 13.01
N LEU A 810 -5.50 42.26 12.94
CA LEU A 810 -6.89 42.26 13.35
C LEU A 810 -7.09 42.45 14.87
N SER A 811 -6.04 42.34 15.69
CA SER A 811 -6.12 42.58 17.12
C SER A 811 -6.34 44.06 17.47
N LEU A 812 -6.13 44.97 16.53
CA LEU A 812 -6.30 46.42 16.69
C LEU A 812 -7.72 46.90 16.37
N VAL A 813 -8.57 46.05 15.78
CA VAL A 813 -9.95 46.41 15.42
C VAL A 813 -10.80 46.43 16.69
N LYS A 814 -11.52 47.56 16.90
CA LYS A 814 -12.39 47.72 18.08
C LYS A 814 -13.74 47.04 17.89
N ASN A 815 -14.29 46.49 18.97
CA ASN A 815 -15.60 45.82 18.94
C ASN A 815 -16.74 46.76 18.46
N GLU A 816 -16.65 48.06 18.71
CA GLU A 816 -17.61 49.05 18.28
C GLU A 816 -17.73 49.19 16.75
N GLU A 817 -16.66 48.90 16.05
CA GLU A 817 -16.54 48.90 14.57
C GLU A 817 -17.03 47.61 13.95
N THR A 818 -17.28 46.58 14.79
CA THR A 818 -17.60 45.21 14.31
C THR A 818 -19.05 44.85 14.62
N ILE A 819 -19.64 44.05 13.73
CA ILE A 819 -20.87 43.30 14.01
C ILE A 819 -20.51 42.07 14.86
N LEU A 820 -19.34 41.50 14.55
CA LEU A 820 -18.86 40.29 15.21
C LEU A 820 -17.32 40.26 15.19
N SER A 821 -16.73 39.89 16.33
CA SER A 821 -15.31 39.59 16.43
C SER A 821 -15.10 38.27 17.15
N SER A 822 -14.07 37.50 16.74
CA SER A 822 -13.76 36.20 17.33
C SER A 822 -12.25 36.00 17.44
N THR A 823 -11.84 35.37 18.55
CA THR A 823 -10.48 34.87 18.79
C THR A 823 -10.32 33.40 18.43
N SER A 824 -11.36 32.82 17.82
CA SER A 824 -11.43 31.42 17.45
C SER A 824 -12.01 31.28 16.03
N VAL A 825 -11.17 31.53 15.02
CA VAL A 825 -11.59 31.59 13.62
C VAL A 825 -10.83 30.58 12.76
N LEU A 826 -11.56 29.95 11.86
CA LEU A 826 -11.03 29.17 10.77
C LEU A 826 -11.35 29.87 9.45
N GLY A 827 -10.40 29.86 8.58
CA GLY A 827 -10.42 30.60 7.32
C GLY A 827 -9.34 31.66 7.30
N HIS A 828 -8.93 32.07 6.10
CA HIS A 828 -7.91 33.09 5.93
C HIS A 828 -8.22 33.90 4.68
N GLY A 829 -8.20 35.22 4.80
CA GLY A 829 -8.48 36.10 3.67
C GLY A 829 -9.58 37.14 3.99
N ILE A 830 -9.97 37.87 2.95
CA ILE A 830 -10.99 38.94 3.02
C ILE A 830 -12.17 38.55 2.14
N VAL A 831 -13.39 38.55 2.72
CA VAL A 831 -14.64 38.39 2.00
C VAL A 831 -15.34 39.75 2.00
N GLY A 832 -15.58 40.34 0.82
CA GLY A 832 -16.12 41.67 0.65
C GLY A 832 -17.32 41.76 -0.30
N ASP A 833 -17.94 40.61 -0.61
CA ASP A 833 -19.05 40.50 -1.55
C ASP A 833 -20.40 40.15 -0.88
N VAL A 834 -20.45 40.10 0.44
CA VAL A 834 -21.62 39.72 1.23
C VAL A 834 -22.34 40.97 1.75
N GLN A 835 -23.67 40.99 1.55
CA GLN A 835 -24.56 42.06 2.07
C GLN A 835 -25.55 41.55 3.13
N ASP A 836 -25.67 40.25 3.26
CA ASP A 836 -26.77 39.62 3.97
C ASP A 836 -26.29 38.86 5.21
N ILE A 837 -26.98 39.02 6.31
CA ILE A 837 -26.78 38.23 7.54
C ILE A 837 -28.09 37.57 7.93
N ILE A 838 -28.04 36.25 8.11
CA ILE A 838 -29.12 35.46 8.68
C ILE A 838 -28.68 35.05 10.08
N TYR A 839 -29.51 35.31 11.08
CA TYR A 839 -29.18 34.93 12.45
C TYR A 839 -30.37 34.38 13.21
N VAL A 840 -30.07 33.41 14.10
CA VAL A 840 -31.06 32.90 15.05
C VAL A 840 -31.24 33.89 16.18
N LYS A 841 -32.48 34.35 16.41
CA LYS A 841 -32.80 35.27 17.49
C LYS A 841 -32.52 34.64 18.85
N THR A 842 -31.56 35.15 19.62
CA THR A 842 -31.14 34.55 20.89
C THR A 842 -32.26 34.48 21.91
N GLY A 843 -33.17 35.47 21.93
CA GLY A 843 -34.33 35.51 22.82
C GLY A 843 -35.43 34.50 22.49
N ALA A 844 -35.50 33.99 21.26
CA ALA A 844 -36.47 33.00 20.80
C ALA A 844 -35.88 31.57 20.75
N PHE A 845 -34.59 31.41 20.97
CA PHE A 845 -33.91 30.11 20.84
C PHE A 845 -34.28 29.14 21.94
N ASN A 846 -34.65 27.94 21.51
CA ASN A 846 -34.80 26.77 22.36
C ASN A 846 -34.27 25.53 21.60
N SER A 847 -33.40 24.77 22.22
CA SER A 847 -32.79 23.58 21.60
C SER A 847 -33.80 22.52 21.14
N SER A 848 -34.99 22.47 21.74
CA SER A 848 -36.07 21.60 21.27
C SER A 848 -36.58 21.94 19.87
N ASN A 849 -36.34 23.15 19.37
CA ASN A 849 -36.79 23.65 18.08
C ASN A 849 -35.71 23.63 16.99
N ASN A 850 -34.53 23.06 17.28
CA ASN A 850 -33.39 23.06 16.35
C ASN A 850 -33.70 22.45 14.96
N GLN A 851 -34.61 21.48 14.88
CA GLN A 851 -35.06 20.91 13.58
C GLN A 851 -35.92 21.91 12.79
N LEU A 852 -36.79 22.67 13.46
CA LEU A 852 -37.56 23.70 12.81
C LEU A 852 -36.67 24.85 12.32
N ILE A 853 -35.71 25.24 13.14
CA ILE A 853 -34.72 26.25 12.76
C ILE A 853 -33.91 25.79 11.52
N ALA A 854 -33.48 24.53 11.46
CA ALA A 854 -32.78 24.01 10.31
C ALA A 854 -33.63 24.03 9.03
N TYR A 855 -34.92 23.72 9.14
CA TYR A 855 -35.85 23.79 8.02
C TYR A 855 -36.07 25.24 7.52
N GLU A 856 -36.24 26.18 8.41
CA GLU A 856 -36.38 27.59 8.05
C GLU A 856 -35.12 28.13 7.36
N ILE A 857 -33.93 27.74 7.84
CA ILE A 857 -32.63 28.07 7.20
C ILE A 857 -32.58 27.53 5.78
N GLU A 858 -32.95 26.26 5.58
CA GLU A 858 -32.97 25.65 4.23
C GLU A 858 -33.86 26.46 3.29
N LYS A 859 -35.02 26.87 3.75
CA LYS A 859 -35.96 27.68 2.97
C LYS A 859 -35.33 29.02 2.55
N MET A 860 -34.69 29.71 3.49
CA MET A 860 -34.01 30.98 3.19
C MET A 860 -32.83 30.74 2.23
N ASN A 861 -32.00 29.72 2.44
CA ASN A 861 -30.85 29.39 1.57
C ASN A 861 -31.22 29.19 0.11
N ARG A 862 -32.38 28.56 -0.17
CA ARG A 862 -32.88 28.37 -1.54
C ARG A 862 -33.08 29.70 -2.29
N SER A 863 -33.48 30.78 -1.60
CA SER A 863 -33.62 32.09 -2.22
C SER A 863 -32.26 32.68 -2.62
N PHE A 864 -31.21 32.40 -1.87
CA PHE A 864 -29.85 32.82 -2.15
C PHE A 864 -29.22 32.01 -3.31
N THR A 865 -29.51 30.73 -3.37
CA THR A 865 -29.05 29.88 -4.49
C THR A 865 -29.58 30.40 -5.82
N ASN A 866 -30.87 30.81 -5.89
CA ASN A 866 -31.47 31.35 -7.09
C ASN A 866 -30.89 32.72 -7.49
N GLN A 867 -30.26 33.45 -6.58
CA GLN A 867 -29.67 34.76 -6.81
C GLN A 867 -28.14 34.74 -6.95
N GLU A 868 -27.51 33.58 -6.77
CA GLU A 868 -26.05 33.41 -6.71
C GLU A 868 -25.37 34.34 -5.68
N LYS A 869 -26.05 34.62 -4.55
CA LYS A 869 -25.54 35.47 -3.49
C LYS A 869 -25.12 34.68 -2.26
N GLY A 870 -24.15 35.24 -1.52
CA GLY A 870 -23.70 34.70 -0.24
C GLY A 870 -24.25 35.45 0.97
N TYR A 871 -24.22 34.81 2.14
CA TYR A 871 -24.63 35.41 3.40
C TYR A 871 -23.75 34.94 4.58
N VAL A 872 -23.82 35.68 5.70
CA VAL A 872 -23.26 35.24 7.00
C VAL A 872 -24.37 34.57 7.79
N LEU A 873 -24.09 33.38 8.34
CA LEU A 873 -25.02 32.61 9.15
C LEU A 873 -24.58 32.63 10.62
N VAL A 874 -25.40 33.12 11.53
CA VAL A 874 -25.10 33.18 12.96
C VAL A 874 -26.15 32.40 13.75
N GLY A 875 -25.70 31.52 14.64
CA GLY A 875 -26.64 30.77 15.48
C GLY A 875 -25.99 30.15 16.72
N PRO A 876 -26.83 29.78 17.71
CA PRO A 876 -26.37 29.19 18.94
C PRO A 876 -26.02 27.73 18.78
N GLY A 877 -24.92 27.31 19.41
CA GLY A 877 -24.47 25.92 19.39
C GLY A 877 -23.76 25.50 18.12
N ARG A 878 -23.66 24.18 17.92
CA ARG A 878 -22.97 23.60 16.76
C ARG A 878 -23.87 23.62 15.52
N TRP A 879 -23.26 23.89 14.38
CA TRP A 879 -23.90 23.67 13.10
C TRP A 879 -23.63 22.24 12.61
N GLY A 880 -24.66 21.61 12.02
CA GLY A 880 -24.52 20.25 11.45
C GLY A 880 -24.45 19.13 12.48
N SER A 881 -24.83 19.37 13.73
CA SER A 881 -24.89 18.34 14.75
C SER A 881 -26.12 17.45 14.55
N SER A 882 -25.92 16.15 14.56
CA SER A 882 -27.03 15.18 14.57
C SER A 882 -27.75 15.13 15.92
N ASP A 883 -27.10 15.61 16.99
CA ASP A 883 -27.70 15.76 18.32
C ASP A 883 -28.30 17.15 18.47
N SER A 884 -29.62 17.22 18.48
CA SER A 884 -30.39 18.48 18.61
C SER A 884 -30.14 19.24 19.93
N TRP A 885 -29.58 18.59 20.95
CA TRP A 885 -29.18 19.23 22.19
C TRP A 885 -27.83 19.94 22.08
N LEU A 886 -27.00 19.55 21.11
CA LEU A 886 -25.67 20.15 20.91
C LEU A 886 -25.66 21.22 19.83
N GLY A 887 -26.67 21.28 18.96
CA GLY A 887 -26.67 22.24 17.88
C GLY A 887 -27.81 22.08 16.87
N ILE A 888 -27.75 22.87 15.82
CA ILE A 888 -28.76 22.94 14.75
C ILE A 888 -28.38 21.93 13.67
N PRO A 889 -29.26 20.92 13.34
CA PRO A 889 -28.94 19.79 12.45
C PRO A 889 -29.05 20.17 10.98
N VAL A 890 -28.33 21.19 10.53
CA VAL A 890 -28.24 21.54 9.11
C VAL A 890 -27.29 20.60 8.38
N LYS A 891 -27.59 20.32 7.13
CA LYS A 891 -26.68 19.67 6.19
C LYS A 891 -26.09 20.72 5.26
N TRP A 892 -24.98 20.41 4.58
CA TRP A 892 -24.37 21.35 3.65
C TRP A 892 -25.32 21.95 2.62
N PRO A 893 -26.19 21.18 1.93
CA PRO A 893 -27.14 21.76 0.99
C PRO A 893 -28.08 22.82 1.61
N HIS A 894 -28.34 22.72 2.92
CA HIS A 894 -29.23 23.66 3.60
C HIS A 894 -28.60 25.05 3.78
N ILE A 895 -27.27 25.14 3.66
CA ILE A 895 -26.50 26.36 3.91
C ILE A 895 -25.41 26.59 2.86
N SER A 896 -25.56 26.02 1.67
CA SER A 896 -24.56 26.03 0.60
C SER A 896 -24.09 27.43 0.17
N ASN A 897 -24.88 28.45 0.40
CA ASN A 897 -24.55 29.85 0.09
C ASN A 897 -23.97 30.62 1.28
N ALA A 898 -23.83 30.02 2.45
CA ALA A 898 -23.14 30.68 3.56
C ALA A 898 -21.65 30.88 3.25
N ARG A 899 -21.19 32.12 3.34
CA ARG A 899 -19.77 32.49 3.17
C ARG A 899 -19.01 32.45 4.49
N VAL A 900 -19.72 32.72 5.57
CA VAL A 900 -19.23 32.63 6.94
C VAL A 900 -20.31 32.03 7.83
N ILE A 901 -19.89 31.13 8.70
CA ILE A 901 -20.73 30.49 9.69
C ILE A 901 -20.19 30.79 11.07
N VAL A 902 -21.09 31.14 11.96
CA VAL A 902 -20.76 31.55 13.33
C VAL A 902 -21.49 30.65 14.32
N GLU A 903 -20.74 30.00 15.20
CA GLU A 903 -21.25 29.30 16.37
C GLU A 903 -21.19 30.25 17.58
N CYS A 904 -22.35 30.64 18.10
CA CYS A 904 -22.46 31.57 19.19
C CYS A 904 -22.85 30.84 20.49
N GLY A 905 -22.07 31.01 21.55
CA GLY A 905 -22.41 30.50 22.88
C GLY A 905 -23.44 31.44 23.55
N LEU A 906 -24.42 30.84 24.24
CA LEU A 906 -25.35 31.56 25.12
C LEU A 906 -25.01 31.29 26.58
N GLU A 907 -25.49 32.13 27.49
CA GLU A 907 -25.20 32.00 28.91
C GLU A 907 -25.54 30.61 29.47
N ASN A 908 -26.68 30.06 29.03
CA ASN A 908 -27.20 28.77 29.47
C ASN A 908 -27.01 27.64 28.44
N TYR A 909 -26.37 27.93 27.31
CA TYR A 909 -26.16 26.96 26.23
C TYR A 909 -24.70 27.02 25.74
N ARG A 910 -23.88 26.22 26.37
CA ARG A 910 -22.44 26.16 26.07
C ARG A 910 -22.14 24.91 25.25
N VAL A 911 -21.52 25.10 24.11
CA VAL A 911 -21.16 24.01 23.21
C VAL A 911 -19.73 24.20 22.77
N ASP A 912 -18.95 23.11 22.82
CA ASP A 912 -17.61 23.10 22.24
C ASP A 912 -17.68 23.17 20.72
N PRO A 913 -16.68 23.76 20.04
CA PRO A 913 -16.65 23.88 18.59
C PRO A 913 -16.77 22.54 17.85
N SER A 914 -17.41 22.56 16.67
CA SER A 914 -17.70 21.36 15.85
C SER A 914 -16.48 20.75 15.17
N GLN A 915 -15.33 20.68 15.81
CA GLN A 915 -14.12 20.09 15.25
C GLN A 915 -14.26 18.57 15.08
N GLY A 916 -13.78 18.01 13.98
CA GLY A 916 -13.77 16.58 13.73
C GLY A 916 -15.00 16.01 13.03
N THR A 917 -16.04 16.82 12.78
CA THR A 917 -17.23 16.38 12.03
C THR A 917 -17.04 16.46 10.53
N HIS A 918 -17.77 15.65 9.76
CA HIS A 918 -17.83 15.78 8.29
C HIS A 918 -18.34 17.16 7.85
N PHE A 919 -19.28 17.71 8.59
CA PHE A 919 -19.81 19.04 8.34
C PHE A 919 -18.71 20.11 8.41
N PHE A 920 -17.89 20.07 9.46
CA PHE A 920 -16.76 20.97 9.63
C PHE A 920 -15.69 20.80 8.53
N GLN A 921 -15.46 19.58 8.08
CA GLN A 921 -14.51 19.30 7.00
C GLN A 921 -14.97 19.89 5.67
N ASN A 922 -16.25 19.83 5.38
CA ASN A 922 -16.81 20.45 4.19
C ASN A 922 -16.68 21.97 4.24
N LEU A 923 -16.93 22.61 5.40
CA LEU A 923 -16.71 24.04 5.57
C LEU A 923 -15.31 24.49 5.20
N THR A 924 -14.31 23.79 5.72
CA THR A 924 -12.89 24.13 5.46
C THR A 924 -12.53 24.00 3.98
N SER A 925 -13.15 23.06 3.29
CA SER A 925 -12.88 22.76 1.88
C SER A 925 -13.49 23.77 0.92
N PHE A 926 -14.63 24.32 1.28
CA PHE A 926 -15.30 25.34 0.46
C PHE A 926 -14.82 26.76 0.74
N GLY A 927 -13.81 26.91 1.61
CA GLY A 927 -13.31 28.22 1.98
C GLY A 927 -14.33 29.05 2.75
N VAL A 928 -15.31 28.40 3.41
CA VAL A 928 -16.30 29.07 4.25
C VAL A 928 -15.63 29.47 5.55
N GLY A 929 -15.70 30.75 5.88
CA GLY A 929 -15.20 31.25 7.16
C GLY A 929 -16.00 30.65 8.32
N TYR A 930 -15.30 30.23 9.36
CA TYR A 930 -15.92 29.64 10.53
C TYR A 930 -15.45 30.37 11.79
N PHE A 931 -16.41 30.90 12.57
CA PHE A 931 -16.17 31.67 13.76
C PHE A 931 -16.82 31.00 14.96
N THR A 932 -16.14 31.01 16.08
CA THR A 932 -16.75 30.66 17.36
C THR A 932 -16.71 31.89 18.26
N VAL A 933 -17.85 32.26 18.84
CA VAL A 933 -17.99 33.44 19.67
C VAL A 933 -18.69 33.07 20.98
N ASN A 934 -18.04 33.33 22.10
CA ASN A 934 -18.58 33.10 23.44
C ASN A 934 -18.57 34.43 24.27
N PRO A 935 -19.50 35.34 24.01
CA PRO A 935 -19.48 36.68 24.63
C PRO A 935 -19.50 36.63 26.17
N PHE A 936 -20.16 35.61 26.73
CA PHE A 936 -20.28 35.40 28.17
C PHE A 936 -19.00 34.91 28.86
N LYS A 937 -18.02 34.42 28.07
CA LYS A 937 -16.70 34.05 28.55
C LYS A 937 -15.65 35.13 28.29
N GLY A 938 -16.04 36.24 27.65
CA GLY A 938 -15.09 37.24 27.16
C GLY A 938 -14.30 36.77 25.94
N ASP A 939 -14.78 35.74 25.24
CA ASP A 939 -14.16 35.20 24.04
C ASP A 939 -15.01 35.59 22.82
N GLY A 940 -14.62 36.72 22.22
CA GLY A 940 -15.28 37.33 21.08
C GLY A 940 -16.44 38.25 21.42
N TRP A 941 -17.03 38.83 20.37
CA TRP A 941 -18.08 39.84 20.44
C TRP A 941 -19.13 39.56 19.37
N PHE A 942 -20.41 39.78 19.72
CA PHE A 942 -21.52 39.74 18.79
C PHE A 942 -22.54 40.82 19.11
N ASP A 943 -22.78 41.76 18.19
CA ASP A 943 -23.69 42.88 18.33
C ASP A 943 -25.09 42.58 17.77
N GLU A 944 -25.83 41.72 18.46
CA GLU A 944 -27.21 41.41 18.08
C GLU A 944 -28.11 42.63 18.16
N ALA A 945 -27.84 43.55 19.05
CA ALA A 945 -28.62 44.78 19.21
C ALA A 945 -28.55 45.69 17.97
N PHE A 946 -27.35 45.76 17.36
CA PHE A 946 -27.16 46.47 16.10
C PHE A 946 -27.97 45.82 14.95
N LEU A 947 -27.96 44.49 14.86
CA LEU A 947 -28.71 43.75 13.85
C LEU A 947 -30.21 43.86 14.06
N ASN A 948 -30.69 43.87 15.32
CA ASN A 948 -32.10 44.03 15.64
C ASN A 948 -32.63 45.43 15.29
N ALA A 949 -31.76 46.44 15.26
CA ALA A 949 -32.10 47.81 14.88
C ALA A 949 -32.22 47.99 13.35
N GLN A 950 -31.70 47.05 12.55
CA GLN A 950 -31.80 47.13 11.10
C GLN A 950 -33.15 46.60 10.57
N PRO A 951 -33.63 47.09 9.43
CA PRO A 951 -34.87 46.57 8.83
C PRO A 951 -34.66 45.09 8.42
N ALA A 952 -35.61 44.24 8.75
CA ALA A 952 -35.62 42.87 8.33
C ALA A 952 -36.10 42.72 6.88
N VAL A 953 -35.39 41.94 6.07
CA VAL A 953 -35.87 41.51 4.73
C VAL A 953 -36.89 40.37 4.86
N GLU A 954 -36.61 39.43 5.75
CA GLU A 954 -37.51 38.37 6.16
C GLU A 954 -37.32 38.07 7.65
N GLU A 955 -38.40 37.83 8.34
CA GLU A 955 -38.38 37.47 9.74
C GLU A 955 -39.37 36.35 10.03
N THR A 956 -38.90 35.31 10.70
CA THR A 956 -39.70 34.19 11.17
C THR A 956 -39.78 34.17 12.70
N GLU A 957 -40.38 33.14 13.29
CA GLU A 957 -40.40 32.97 14.73
C GLU A 957 -38.97 32.89 15.30
N TYR A 958 -38.04 32.17 14.63
CA TYR A 958 -36.71 31.89 15.13
C TYR A 958 -35.61 32.66 14.43
N LEU A 959 -35.78 33.03 13.16
CA LEU A 959 -34.76 33.61 12.30
C LEU A 959 -35.06 35.06 11.97
N ARG A 960 -34.00 35.84 11.75
CA ARG A 960 -34.08 37.18 11.16
C ARG A 960 -33.02 37.33 10.09
N HIS A 961 -33.43 37.80 8.92
CA HIS A 961 -32.59 38.13 7.78
C HIS A 961 -32.50 39.64 7.63
N VAL A 962 -31.29 40.17 7.68
CA VAL A 962 -30.93 41.56 7.49
C VAL A 962 -30.09 41.71 6.23
N ARG A 963 -30.38 42.71 5.41
CA ARG A 963 -29.57 43.08 4.24
C ARG A 963 -29.10 44.52 4.39
N PHE A 964 -27.83 44.76 4.15
CA PHE A 964 -27.20 46.06 4.13
C PHE A 964 -27.14 46.62 2.71
N ASP A 965 -27.19 47.97 2.60
CA ASP A 965 -27.11 48.65 1.30
C ASP A 965 -25.73 48.52 0.63
N ALA A 966 -24.67 48.38 1.45
CA ALA A 966 -23.31 48.15 1.02
C ALA A 966 -22.81 46.77 1.49
N PRO A 967 -21.87 46.12 0.74
CA PRO A 967 -21.24 44.90 1.19
C PRO A 967 -20.49 45.09 2.52
N ILE A 968 -20.65 44.12 3.40
CA ILE A 968 -19.90 44.05 4.67
C ILE A 968 -18.53 43.45 4.40
N THR A 969 -17.52 43.89 5.11
CA THR A 969 -16.18 43.35 5.02
C THR A 969 -15.89 42.35 6.13
N ILE A 970 -15.53 41.13 5.75
CA ILE A 970 -15.15 40.08 6.67
C ILE A 970 -13.67 39.79 6.51
N LYS A 971 -12.90 39.88 7.58
CA LYS A 971 -11.47 39.62 7.61
C LYS A 971 -11.15 38.46 8.52
N MET A 972 -10.36 37.50 8.07
CA MET A 972 -10.03 36.29 8.79
C MET A 972 -8.51 36.02 8.72
N ASP A 973 -7.90 35.82 9.89
CA ASP A 973 -6.53 35.38 10.06
C ASP A 973 -6.50 34.03 10.80
N GLY A 974 -6.62 32.94 10.07
CA GLY A 974 -6.61 31.59 10.63
C GLY A 974 -5.29 31.19 11.29
N LYS A 975 -4.19 31.91 11.03
CA LYS A 975 -2.90 31.66 11.68
C LYS A 975 -2.85 32.23 13.09
N LYS A 976 -3.48 33.40 13.28
CA LYS A 976 -3.62 34.03 14.58
C LYS A 976 -4.96 33.69 15.25
N SER A 977 -5.81 32.91 14.60
CA SER A 977 -7.16 32.55 15.02
C SER A 977 -8.06 33.77 15.24
N LEU A 978 -7.80 34.89 14.57
CA LEU A 978 -8.54 36.15 14.70
C LEU A 978 -9.44 36.37 13.49
N GLY A 979 -10.63 36.92 13.72
CA GLY A 979 -11.51 37.30 12.63
C GLY A 979 -12.55 38.35 13.08
N VAL A 980 -12.95 39.20 12.11
CA VAL A 980 -13.90 40.26 12.32
C VAL A 980 -14.89 40.38 11.17
N VAL A 981 -16.13 40.69 11.47
CA VAL A 981 -17.15 41.14 10.54
C VAL A 981 -17.42 42.61 10.82
N LEU A 982 -16.97 43.47 9.92
CA LEU A 982 -17.07 44.90 10.11
C LEU A 982 -18.48 45.43 9.85
N LYS A 983 -18.87 46.50 10.53
CA LYS A 983 -20.09 47.26 10.21
C LYS A 983 -19.91 47.96 8.86
N PRO A 984 -20.98 48.09 8.04
CA PRO A 984 -20.88 48.72 6.74
C PRO A 984 -20.50 50.18 6.77
#